data_1e7e9c5a0348212bdcd7dc3c7d67dba6
#
_entry.id   1e7e9c5a0348212bdcd7dc3c7d67dba6
#
_cell.length_a   1.000
_cell.length_b   1.000
_cell.length_c   1.000
_cell.angle_alpha   90.00
_cell.angle_beta   90.00
_cell.angle_gamma   90.00
#
_symmetry.space_group_name_H-M   'P 1'
#
loop_
_entity.id
_entity.type
_entity.pdbx_description
1 polymer ?
#
loop_
_entity_poly.entity_id
_entity_poly.type
_entity_poly.pdbx_seq_one_letter_code
_entity_poly.pdbx_strand_id
1 'polypeptide(L)'
;MYPFVLYRRSHLARRIVLSLFVLLLPATFAWASIFGTVQGVVHDPQHRPIQGAQLTLKAQNSAFTRSAKTNVNGEFIFTSVPIGNYTVTVAAKGFQQMSQDVIVQSDTSPVLHFPLAVEGLNESVVVPGTAQASTDSVTPTTMLSRTDIQQTPGADRTNGMEMITDYVPATYIAHDMLHMMGGHQVEWLIDGVPIPNTNIATNLGPQILPRDIDTLEVYSGSYDADYGDRTYGVFNVVPRTGFERDRECDLVITAGNFYQTDDQISCGGHTQRFAYYASLNGNRSNYGLQTPIPQVVHDAVNGYGGFASFIFNPDPKNQYRVVGSLRQDYYQIPIDPDPNSVGNQVYPSSGLRDAEREPDGYVTFSWIHTFNPKTLLTVSPFYHYNGADYQGGPNDFPVISTVDQNASYAGGQTEVHRTFWKNDLQAGLYGFGQHQYNYFNNVFTDGTPNVPASSISVNGGVVSEFINDKFKITPWFTLITGFRATQFSSTISETATDPRFGAALRIPRLNWVFSGFYGYYYQAPPLATATGPLLDLANGASLTFAPLHGERDIQWQYGVTIPYRNWTLSINNYETRAENWLDHNNIGESNIFWPITWSYALIQGWSLNLHSPDVFHHGQFHLAYANQIAQATSPITGGLVCPAPITSACPLNIPPGLAPVDHDQRNTLNVGFDGILPGKVTASTNVYYGSGFVNGQYGTPQAQYPGPYLPSHTTFDLAVGKTFAKKYTVSVNALNVANRRVLLDNSLTFGGFHWNDPRQIYGEIRYRFKY
;
A
#
# COMPACT_ATOMS: atom_id res chain seq x y z
N MET A 1 30.32 -4.26 -48.76
CA MET A 1 30.49 -2.81 -48.66
C MET A 1 29.11 -2.18 -48.64
N TYR A 2 28.78 -1.55 -47.52
CA TYR A 2 27.48 -0.88 -47.18
C TYR A 2 26.22 -1.75 -47.03
N PRO A 3 25.69 -1.86 -45.78
CA PRO A 3 24.64 -0.98 -45.30
C PRO A 3 24.68 -0.75 -43.76
N PHE A 4 25.70 -0.07 -43.22
CA PHE A 4 25.75 0.18 -41.75
C PHE A 4 25.49 1.65 -41.34
N VAL A 5 25.23 2.55 -42.31
CA VAL A 5 25.16 4.00 -42.05
C VAL A 5 23.73 4.51 -41.87
N LEU A 6 22.69 3.80 -42.27
CA LEU A 6 21.30 4.29 -42.23
C LEU A 6 20.59 4.04 -40.88
N TYR A 7 21.04 3.08 -40.10
CA TYR A 7 20.38 2.77 -38.81
C TYR A 7 20.76 3.76 -37.69
N ARG A 8 21.96 4.32 -37.73
CA ARG A 8 22.39 5.31 -36.70
C ARG A 8 21.75 6.70 -36.86
N ARG A 9 21.30 7.07 -38.06
CA ARG A 9 20.63 8.38 -38.29
C ARG A 9 19.18 8.44 -37.80
N SER A 10 18.50 7.33 -37.75
CA SER A 10 17.09 7.29 -37.25
C SER A 10 17.00 7.48 -35.76
N HIS A 11 17.96 6.98 -34.98
CA HIS A 11 17.99 7.17 -33.54
C HIS A 11 18.37 8.60 -33.12
N LEU A 12 19.27 9.24 -33.88
CA LEU A 12 19.65 10.63 -33.64
C LEU A 12 18.50 11.59 -33.98
N ALA A 13 17.81 11.35 -35.09
CA ALA A 13 16.65 12.12 -35.51
C ALA A 13 15.46 11.97 -34.52
N ARG A 14 15.21 10.75 -34.03
CA ARG A 14 14.22 10.49 -32.96
C ARG A 14 14.60 11.18 -31.65
N ARG A 15 15.88 11.14 -31.26
CA ARG A 15 16.36 11.83 -30.05
C ARG A 15 16.27 13.35 -30.19
N ILE A 16 16.58 13.92 -31.36
CA ILE A 16 16.43 15.33 -31.64
C ILE A 16 14.97 15.75 -31.70
N VAL A 17 14.10 14.96 -32.29
CA VAL A 17 12.64 15.22 -32.30
C VAL A 17 12.04 15.09 -30.91
N LEU A 18 12.43 14.10 -30.09
CA LEU A 18 11.99 13.99 -28.69
C LEU A 18 12.53 15.15 -27.85
N SER A 19 13.81 15.52 -28.03
CA SER A 19 14.39 16.66 -27.31
C SER A 19 13.82 18.01 -27.79
N LEU A 20 13.46 18.14 -29.05
CA LEU A 20 12.76 19.31 -29.57
C LEU A 20 11.29 19.35 -29.15
N PHE A 21 10.64 18.20 -28.99
CA PHE A 21 9.27 18.13 -28.45
C PHE A 21 9.25 18.50 -26.96
N VAL A 22 10.25 18.09 -26.20
CA VAL A 22 10.46 18.49 -24.79
C VAL A 22 10.82 19.98 -24.67
N LEU A 23 11.55 20.54 -25.64
CA LEU A 23 11.95 21.96 -25.69
C LEU A 23 10.87 22.91 -26.27
N LEU A 24 9.91 22.37 -27.04
CA LEU A 24 8.83 23.11 -27.68
C LEU A 24 7.49 23.01 -26.96
N LEU A 25 7.38 22.18 -25.90
CA LEU A 25 6.32 22.35 -24.92
C LEU A 25 6.56 23.70 -24.24
N PRO A 26 5.74 24.72 -24.47
CA PRO A 26 5.81 25.91 -23.64
C PRO A 26 5.70 25.42 -22.20
N ALA A 27 6.53 25.95 -21.32
CA ALA A 27 6.53 25.67 -19.89
C ALA A 27 5.20 26.13 -19.25
N THR A 28 4.09 25.57 -19.70
CA THR A 28 2.81 25.57 -19.00
C THR A 28 2.93 24.43 -18.00
N PHE A 29 3.46 24.75 -16.84
CA PHE A 29 3.67 23.89 -15.70
C PHE A 29 2.40 23.14 -15.36
N ALA A 30 2.45 21.83 -15.33
CA ALA A 30 1.38 20.91 -15.00
C ALA A 30 1.58 20.34 -13.58
N TRP A 31 0.51 20.00 -12.79
CA TRP A 31 0.61 19.97 -11.32
C TRP A 31 -0.47 19.10 -10.64
N ALA A 32 -0.17 18.30 -9.66
CA ALA A 32 -1.12 17.42 -8.99
C ALA A 32 -1.31 17.59 -7.50
N SER A 33 -2.15 16.71 -6.94
CA SER A 33 -2.74 16.93 -5.64
C SER A 33 -3.09 15.63 -4.91
N ILE A 34 -2.57 15.52 -3.69
CA ILE A 34 -3.07 14.68 -2.59
C ILE A 34 -4.26 15.37 -1.89
N PHE A 35 -4.97 16.22 -2.56
CA PHE A 35 -6.07 16.99 -2.02
C PHE A 35 -7.29 16.78 -2.90
N GLY A 36 -8.44 16.67 -2.26
CA GLY A 36 -9.71 16.78 -2.94
C GLY A 36 -10.20 18.23 -2.99
N THR A 37 -11.23 18.45 -3.77
CA THR A 37 -11.99 19.68 -3.80
C THR A 37 -13.40 19.42 -3.31
N VAL A 38 -13.88 20.15 -2.30
CA VAL A 38 -15.28 20.09 -1.87
C VAL A 38 -16.01 21.28 -2.42
N GLN A 39 -17.04 21.04 -3.21
CA GLN A 39 -17.84 22.08 -3.85
C GLN A 39 -19.32 21.81 -3.70
N GLY A 40 -20.15 22.79 -4.01
CA GLY A 40 -21.60 22.58 -3.96
C GLY A 40 -22.39 23.85 -4.11
N VAL A 41 -23.69 23.73 -3.88
CA VAL A 41 -24.66 24.80 -3.97
C VAL A 41 -25.50 24.92 -2.72
N VAL A 42 -25.83 26.16 -2.36
CA VAL A 42 -26.73 26.50 -1.25
C VAL A 42 -27.92 27.24 -1.83
N HIS A 43 -29.11 26.73 -1.57
CA HIS A 43 -30.35 27.30 -2.06
C HIS A 43 -31.47 27.23 -1.02
N ASP A 44 -32.55 27.99 -1.23
CA ASP A 44 -33.76 27.89 -0.43
C ASP A 44 -34.68 26.73 -0.90
N PRO A 45 -35.79 26.45 -0.21
CA PRO A 45 -36.70 25.38 -0.62
C PRO A 45 -37.35 25.54 -2.01
N GLN A 46 -37.29 26.75 -2.58
CA GLN A 46 -37.75 27.05 -3.94
C GLN A 46 -36.62 27.00 -4.97
N HIS A 47 -35.46 26.41 -4.61
CA HIS A 47 -34.26 26.32 -5.44
C HIS A 47 -33.64 27.67 -5.84
N ARG A 48 -33.94 28.77 -5.11
CA ARG A 48 -33.30 30.03 -5.36
C ARG A 48 -31.93 30.08 -4.67
N PRO A 49 -30.86 30.47 -5.38
CA PRO A 49 -29.51 30.49 -4.80
C PRO A 49 -29.42 31.47 -3.61
N ILE A 50 -28.71 31.09 -2.58
CA ILE A 50 -28.43 31.91 -1.40
C ILE A 50 -27.01 32.44 -1.52
N GLN A 51 -26.88 33.72 -1.86
CA GLN A 51 -25.59 34.42 -1.94
C GLN A 51 -25.07 34.80 -0.54
N GLY A 52 -23.74 34.69 -0.33
CA GLY A 52 -23.08 35.13 0.89
C GLY A 52 -23.28 34.22 2.11
N ALA A 53 -23.89 33.03 1.94
CA ALA A 53 -23.93 32.04 2.99
C ALA A 53 -22.51 31.70 3.44
N GLN A 54 -22.31 31.62 4.75
CA GLN A 54 -21.04 31.24 5.36
C GLN A 54 -20.95 29.72 5.44
N LEU A 55 -19.85 29.18 4.91
CA LEU A 55 -19.57 27.76 5.02
C LEU A 55 -18.32 27.55 5.86
N THR A 56 -18.35 26.49 6.68
CA THR A 56 -17.23 26.01 7.45
C THR A 56 -17.04 24.53 7.17
N LEU A 57 -15.91 24.18 6.58
CA LEU A 57 -15.45 22.81 6.45
C LEU A 57 -14.55 22.50 7.64
N LYS A 58 -14.87 21.47 8.40
CA LYS A 58 -14.13 21.06 9.60
C LYS A 58 -13.82 19.56 9.52
N ALA A 59 -12.55 19.20 9.76
CA ALA A 59 -12.17 17.79 9.87
C ALA A 59 -12.80 17.16 11.12
N GLN A 60 -13.27 15.91 11.00
CA GLN A 60 -13.92 15.21 12.11
C GLN A 60 -12.91 14.81 13.18
N ASN A 61 -11.68 14.49 12.78
CA ASN A 61 -10.63 13.95 13.65
C ASN A 61 -9.52 14.95 13.98
N SER A 62 -9.64 16.21 13.55
CA SER A 62 -8.61 17.23 13.79
C SER A 62 -9.20 18.63 13.96
N ALA A 63 -8.36 19.60 14.35
CA ALA A 63 -8.74 21.01 14.41
C ALA A 63 -8.67 21.71 13.04
N PHE A 64 -8.37 20.99 11.97
CA PHE A 64 -8.33 21.59 10.63
C PHE A 64 -9.70 22.15 10.24
N THR A 65 -9.72 23.43 9.90
CA THR A 65 -10.95 24.14 9.55
C THR A 65 -10.67 25.11 8.40
N ARG A 66 -11.57 25.18 7.43
CA ARG A 66 -11.59 26.19 6.37
C ARG A 66 -12.96 26.83 6.27
N SER A 67 -12.98 28.09 5.79
CA SER A 67 -14.22 28.83 5.59
C SER A 67 -14.32 29.34 4.16
N ALA A 68 -15.53 29.35 3.62
CA ALA A 68 -15.86 29.89 2.30
C ALA A 68 -17.19 30.69 2.38
N LYS A 69 -17.52 31.40 1.31
CA LYS A 69 -18.83 32.04 1.13
C LYS A 69 -19.37 31.69 -0.24
N THR A 70 -20.69 31.55 -0.33
CA THR A 70 -21.34 31.33 -1.61
C THR A 70 -21.28 32.58 -2.50
N ASN A 71 -21.12 32.34 -3.80
CA ASN A 71 -21.19 33.37 -4.85
C ASN A 71 -22.66 33.72 -5.18
N VAL A 72 -22.87 34.55 -6.22
CA VAL A 72 -24.20 34.99 -6.67
C VAL A 72 -25.11 33.87 -7.13
N ASN A 73 -24.53 32.72 -7.53
CA ASN A 73 -25.26 31.51 -7.93
C ASN A 73 -25.49 30.54 -6.77
N GLY A 74 -25.16 30.93 -5.53
CA GLY A 74 -25.22 30.05 -4.37
C GLY A 74 -24.12 28.99 -4.34
N GLU A 75 -23.13 29.06 -5.22
CA GLU A 75 -22.05 28.08 -5.33
C GLU A 75 -20.93 28.37 -4.34
N PHE A 76 -20.30 27.32 -3.83
CA PHE A 76 -19.10 27.40 -3.02
C PHE A 76 -18.06 26.35 -3.45
N ILE A 77 -16.81 26.58 -3.10
CA ILE A 77 -15.70 25.67 -3.35
C ILE A 77 -14.65 25.78 -2.24
N PHE A 78 -14.21 24.63 -1.73
CA PHE A 78 -13.01 24.45 -0.92
C PHE A 78 -12.01 23.67 -1.74
N THR A 79 -10.91 24.27 -2.09
CA THR A 79 -9.82 23.63 -2.84
C THR A 79 -8.72 23.17 -1.89
N SER A 80 -7.90 22.23 -2.33
CA SER A 80 -6.76 21.71 -1.55
C SER A 80 -7.19 21.26 -0.15
N VAL A 81 -8.27 20.48 -0.09
CA VAL A 81 -8.74 19.86 1.14
C VAL A 81 -7.98 18.57 1.31
N PRO A 82 -7.23 18.38 2.41
CA PRO A 82 -6.54 17.11 2.67
C PRO A 82 -7.53 15.94 2.66
N ILE A 83 -7.03 14.76 2.32
CA ILE A 83 -7.82 13.53 2.36
C ILE A 83 -8.32 13.29 3.78
N GLY A 84 -9.57 12.82 3.94
CA GLY A 84 -10.14 12.50 5.24
C GLY A 84 -11.64 12.76 5.34
N ASN A 85 -12.16 12.64 6.55
CA ASN A 85 -13.57 12.83 6.87
C ASN A 85 -13.82 14.24 7.41
N TYR A 86 -14.78 14.93 6.81
CA TYR A 86 -15.11 16.31 7.12
C TYR A 86 -16.59 16.51 7.34
N THR A 87 -16.94 17.56 8.09
CA THR A 87 -18.29 18.11 8.19
C THR A 87 -18.31 19.50 7.60
N VAL A 88 -19.16 19.74 6.62
CA VAL A 88 -19.44 21.09 6.06
C VAL A 88 -20.69 21.64 6.73
N THR A 89 -20.55 22.76 7.39
CA THR A 89 -21.66 23.49 8.04
C THR A 89 -21.93 24.78 7.28
N VAL A 90 -23.20 25.04 6.98
CA VAL A 90 -23.68 26.24 6.27
C VAL A 90 -24.58 27.04 7.17
N ALA A 91 -24.31 28.34 7.25
CA ALA A 91 -25.12 29.32 7.96
C ALA A 91 -25.42 30.53 7.06
N ALA A 92 -26.68 30.94 7.00
CA ALA A 92 -27.12 32.11 6.28
C ALA A 92 -28.18 32.87 7.12
N LYS A 93 -28.17 34.17 7.07
CA LYS A 93 -29.11 35.00 7.84
C LYS A 93 -30.55 34.75 7.40
N GLY A 94 -31.43 34.41 8.37
CA GLY A 94 -32.85 34.08 8.13
C GLY A 94 -33.08 32.65 7.68
N PHE A 95 -32.09 31.78 7.75
CA PHE A 95 -32.15 30.37 7.42
C PHE A 95 -31.63 29.51 8.57
N GLN A 96 -32.18 28.30 8.70
CA GLN A 96 -31.67 27.31 9.65
C GLN A 96 -30.27 26.85 9.22
N GLN A 97 -29.38 26.67 10.20
CA GLN A 97 -28.06 26.11 9.98
C GLN A 97 -28.19 24.63 9.57
N MET A 98 -27.43 24.22 8.56
CA MET A 98 -27.40 22.84 8.08
C MET A 98 -25.97 22.34 8.03
N SER A 99 -25.77 21.07 8.38
CA SER A 99 -24.46 20.40 8.30
C SER A 99 -24.58 19.11 7.50
N GLN A 100 -23.54 18.78 6.75
CA GLN A 100 -23.42 17.54 5.97
C GLN A 100 -22.01 17.01 6.07
N ASP A 101 -21.88 15.71 6.30
CA ASP A 101 -20.59 15.03 6.29
C ASP A 101 -20.15 14.73 4.86
N VAL A 102 -18.85 14.76 4.64
CA VAL A 102 -18.22 14.47 3.34
C VAL A 102 -16.89 13.75 3.54
N ILE A 103 -16.67 12.72 2.75
CA ILE A 103 -15.39 12.03 2.63
C ILE A 103 -14.64 12.64 1.46
N VAL A 104 -13.42 13.09 1.70
CA VAL A 104 -12.52 13.62 0.69
C VAL A 104 -11.46 12.58 0.41
N GLN A 105 -11.45 12.08 -0.81
CA GLN A 105 -10.45 11.15 -1.35
C GLN A 105 -9.53 11.90 -2.31
N SER A 106 -8.37 11.34 -2.61
CA SER A 106 -7.46 11.90 -3.62
C SER A 106 -8.19 12.10 -4.94
N ASP A 107 -7.94 13.24 -5.56
CA ASP A 107 -8.47 13.60 -6.88
C ASP A 107 -10.00 13.52 -7.03
N THR A 108 -10.74 13.56 -5.92
CA THR A 108 -12.19 13.62 -5.97
C THR A 108 -12.71 15.04 -5.72
N SER A 109 -13.88 15.34 -6.31
CA SER A 109 -14.54 16.63 -6.16
C SER A 109 -16.00 16.43 -5.76
N PRO A 110 -16.27 15.97 -4.50
CA PRO A 110 -17.63 15.77 -4.03
C PRO A 110 -18.45 17.05 -4.11
N VAL A 111 -19.67 16.94 -4.63
CA VAL A 111 -20.60 18.04 -4.81
C VAL A 111 -21.71 17.94 -3.77
N LEU A 112 -21.76 18.91 -2.85
CA LEU A 112 -22.75 18.97 -1.77
C LEU A 112 -23.93 19.88 -2.14
N HIS A 113 -25.10 19.52 -1.61
CA HIS A 113 -26.35 20.23 -1.85
C HIS A 113 -27.00 20.64 -0.53
N PHE A 114 -27.14 21.95 -0.30
CA PHE A 114 -27.70 22.49 0.95
C PHE A 114 -29.01 23.22 0.70
N PRO A 115 -30.19 22.56 0.79
CA PRO A 115 -31.49 23.21 0.78
C PRO A 115 -31.80 23.77 2.17
N LEU A 116 -31.49 25.05 2.42
CA LEU A 116 -31.69 25.67 3.72
C LEU A 116 -33.17 26.02 3.94
N ALA A 117 -33.74 25.54 5.04
CA ALA A 117 -35.07 25.95 5.49
C ALA A 117 -35.04 27.39 6.09
N VAL A 118 -36.12 28.13 5.92
CA VAL A 118 -36.28 29.47 6.54
C VAL A 118 -36.37 29.32 8.07
N GLU A 119 -35.74 30.21 8.81
CA GLU A 119 -35.68 30.20 10.27
C GLU A 119 -37.07 30.29 10.87
N GLY A 120 -37.57 29.21 11.45
CA GLY A 120 -38.86 29.06 12.07
C GLY A 120 -38.91 27.86 13.00
N LEU A 121 -38.73 28.08 14.31
CA LEU A 121 -38.92 27.15 15.43
C LEU A 121 -38.26 25.76 15.30
N ASN A 122 -37.09 25.64 15.96
CA ASN A 122 -36.41 24.43 16.43
C ASN A 122 -35.61 23.55 15.45
N GLU A 123 -34.34 23.34 15.87
CA GLU A 123 -33.36 22.28 15.56
C GLU A 123 -32.52 22.44 14.31
N SER A 124 -31.19 22.40 14.55
CA SER A 124 -30.19 22.17 13.52
C SER A 124 -30.39 20.78 12.90
N VAL A 125 -30.58 20.70 11.60
CA VAL A 125 -30.68 19.42 10.88
C VAL A 125 -29.28 18.96 10.52
N VAL A 126 -28.78 17.93 11.18
CA VAL A 126 -27.63 17.15 10.73
C VAL A 126 -28.16 16.12 9.74
N VAL A 127 -27.82 16.26 8.48
CA VAL A 127 -28.08 15.23 7.48
C VAL A 127 -26.85 14.33 7.46
N PRO A 128 -26.94 13.04 7.87
CA PRO A 128 -25.83 12.13 7.69
C PRO A 128 -25.43 12.12 6.22
N GLY A 129 -24.17 12.36 5.93
CA GLY A 129 -23.65 12.31 4.57
C GLY A 129 -23.89 10.91 4.02
N THR A 130 -24.73 10.78 3.01
CA THR A 130 -24.74 9.55 2.21
C THR A 130 -23.42 9.51 1.46
N ALA A 131 -22.61 8.48 1.68
CA ALA A 131 -21.49 8.21 0.81
C ALA A 131 -22.03 8.05 -0.61
N GLN A 132 -21.97 9.13 -1.40
CA GLN A 132 -22.37 9.05 -2.80
C GLN A 132 -21.25 8.35 -3.54
N ALA A 133 -21.57 7.23 -4.16
CA ALA A 133 -20.67 6.61 -5.12
C ALA A 133 -20.29 7.67 -6.17
N SER A 134 -19.01 7.99 -6.28
CA SER A 134 -18.51 9.02 -7.19
C SER A 134 -18.41 8.49 -8.62
N THR A 135 -18.58 9.35 -9.60
CA THR A 135 -18.21 9.07 -11.00
C THR A 135 -16.82 9.65 -11.34
N ASP A 136 -16.12 10.22 -10.36
CA ASP A 136 -14.83 10.86 -10.57
C ASP A 136 -13.65 9.87 -10.57
N SER A 137 -13.90 8.61 -10.24
CA SER A 137 -12.92 7.54 -10.29
C SER A 137 -13.56 6.23 -10.75
N VAL A 138 -12.77 5.41 -11.44
CA VAL A 138 -13.12 4.01 -11.80
C VAL A 138 -12.36 3.03 -10.90
N THR A 139 -11.40 3.51 -10.13
CA THR A 139 -10.55 2.73 -9.22
C THR A 139 -11.33 2.32 -7.98
N PRO A 140 -11.44 1.04 -7.66
CA PRO A 140 -11.98 0.61 -6.37
C PRO A 140 -11.06 1.09 -5.25
N THR A 141 -11.57 1.97 -4.40
CA THR A 141 -10.81 2.60 -3.32
C THR A 141 -11.40 2.22 -1.97
N THR A 142 -10.55 1.75 -1.07
CA THR A 142 -10.88 1.54 0.35
C THR A 142 -10.19 2.62 1.18
N MET A 143 -10.94 3.35 1.99
CA MET A 143 -10.40 4.31 2.94
C MET A 143 -10.48 3.77 4.35
N LEU A 144 -9.37 3.80 5.06
CA LEU A 144 -9.24 3.41 6.45
C LEU A 144 -8.90 4.65 7.27
N SER A 145 -9.78 4.99 8.17
CA SER A 145 -9.56 6.11 9.09
C SER A 145 -8.67 5.69 10.26
N ARG A 146 -8.15 6.67 10.98
CA ARG A 146 -7.48 6.40 12.25
C ARG A 146 -8.31 5.55 13.20
N THR A 147 -9.62 5.76 13.24
CA THR A 147 -10.50 5.01 14.13
C THR A 147 -10.54 3.54 13.77
N ASP A 148 -10.61 3.24 12.47
CA ASP A 148 -10.56 1.87 11.95
C ASP A 148 -9.22 1.21 12.35
N ILE A 149 -8.09 1.90 12.12
CA ILE A 149 -6.76 1.40 12.48
C ILE A 149 -6.63 1.14 14.00
N GLN A 150 -7.15 2.04 14.84
CA GLN A 150 -7.06 1.91 16.30
C GLN A 150 -8.01 0.88 16.90
N GLN A 151 -9.09 0.55 16.22
CA GLN A 151 -10.11 -0.39 16.72
C GLN A 151 -9.89 -1.81 16.20
N THR A 152 -9.35 -1.96 14.98
CA THR A 152 -9.07 -3.29 14.40
C THR A 152 -8.04 -4.04 15.26
N PRO A 153 -8.37 -5.29 15.67
CA PRO A 153 -7.43 -6.09 16.47
C PRO A 153 -6.09 -6.24 15.76
N GLY A 154 -4.99 -5.88 16.42
CA GLY A 154 -3.63 -6.02 15.88
C GLY A 154 -3.16 -4.91 14.95
N ALA A 155 -4.05 -4.13 14.37
CA ALA A 155 -3.72 -3.21 13.28
C ALA A 155 -2.85 -2.02 13.68
N ASP A 156 -2.84 -1.61 14.94
CA ASP A 156 -2.07 -0.43 15.39
C ASP A 156 -0.67 -0.76 15.92
N ARG A 157 -0.29 -2.04 15.93
CA ARG A 157 1.07 -2.47 16.34
C ARG A 157 2.10 -2.24 15.23
N THR A 158 3.35 -2.28 15.60
CA THR A 158 4.46 -2.23 14.63
C THR A 158 4.36 -3.38 13.64
N ASN A 159 4.53 -3.06 12.35
CA ASN A 159 4.40 -3.98 11.22
C ASN A 159 3.02 -4.68 11.10
N GLY A 160 1.99 -4.16 11.79
CA GLY A 160 0.62 -4.65 11.65
C GLY A 160 0.07 -4.35 10.26
N MET A 161 -0.44 -5.39 9.57
CA MET A 161 -1.07 -5.27 8.26
C MET A 161 -2.57 -5.58 8.30
N GLU A 162 -3.10 -5.90 9.47
CA GLU A 162 -4.50 -6.26 9.68
C GLU A 162 -5.45 -5.14 9.24
N MET A 163 -5.03 -3.88 9.38
CA MET A 163 -5.78 -2.74 8.84
C MET A 163 -6.01 -2.84 7.33
N ILE A 164 -5.12 -3.49 6.59
CA ILE A 164 -5.27 -3.69 5.14
C ILE A 164 -6.02 -4.98 4.87
N THR A 165 -5.53 -6.10 5.40
CA THR A 165 -6.06 -7.43 5.08
C THR A 165 -7.50 -7.61 5.52
N ASP A 166 -7.96 -6.94 6.57
CA ASP A 166 -9.32 -7.07 7.08
C ASP A 166 -10.35 -6.29 6.24
N TYR A 167 -9.94 -5.19 5.61
CA TYR A 167 -10.86 -4.29 4.91
C TYR A 167 -10.73 -4.30 3.39
N VAL A 168 -9.57 -4.68 2.87
CA VAL A 168 -9.29 -4.62 1.43
C VAL A 168 -9.46 -6.00 0.81
N PRO A 169 -10.43 -6.20 -0.11
CA PRO A 169 -10.58 -7.48 -0.77
C PRO A 169 -9.34 -7.88 -1.58
N ALA A 170 -9.10 -9.17 -1.72
CA ALA A 170 -7.96 -9.75 -2.46
C ALA A 170 -6.60 -9.38 -1.87
N THR A 171 -6.53 -9.11 -0.56
CA THR A 171 -5.28 -8.96 0.18
C THR A 171 -5.14 -10.08 1.21
N TYR A 172 -3.91 -10.53 1.43
CA TYR A 172 -3.57 -11.56 2.42
C TYR A 172 -2.06 -11.52 2.68
N ILE A 173 -1.64 -12.14 3.79
CA ILE A 173 -0.22 -12.32 4.11
C ILE A 173 0.16 -13.77 3.82
N ALA A 174 1.22 -13.95 3.04
CA ALA A 174 1.91 -15.22 2.85
C ALA A 174 3.42 -14.94 2.83
N HIS A 175 4.21 -15.82 3.45
CA HIS A 175 5.67 -15.65 3.56
C HIS A 175 6.07 -14.30 4.18
N ASP A 176 5.32 -13.84 5.22
CA ASP A 176 5.48 -12.54 5.86
C ASP A 176 5.30 -11.32 4.93
N MET A 177 4.83 -11.52 3.71
CA MET A 177 4.65 -10.48 2.71
C MET A 177 3.18 -10.21 2.41
N LEU A 178 2.87 -8.95 2.18
CA LEU A 178 1.54 -8.53 1.72
C LEU A 178 1.38 -8.82 0.24
N HIS A 179 0.38 -9.62 -0.10
CA HIS A 179 -0.06 -9.87 -1.47
C HIS A 179 -1.35 -9.12 -1.74
N MET A 180 -1.46 -8.57 -2.93
CA MET A 180 -2.65 -7.88 -3.39
C MET A 180 -3.00 -8.28 -4.81
N MET A 181 -4.24 -8.72 -5.03
CA MET A 181 -4.73 -9.15 -6.35
C MET A 181 -3.78 -10.17 -7.01
N GLY A 182 -3.17 -11.07 -6.22
CA GLY A 182 -2.23 -12.08 -6.69
C GLY A 182 -0.82 -11.60 -7.02
N GLY A 183 -0.51 -10.33 -6.84
CA GLY A 183 0.83 -9.77 -7.05
C GLY A 183 1.59 -9.53 -5.74
N HIS A 184 2.93 -9.55 -5.82
CA HIS A 184 3.82 -9.34 -4.68
C HIS A 184 4.14 -7.87 -4.40
N GLN A 185 4.03 -7.01 -5.41
CA GLN A 185 4.56 -5.67 -5.35
C GLN A 185 3.44 -4.63 -5.33
N VAL A 186 3.44 -3.79 -4.33
CA VAL A 186 2.50 -2.67 -4.17
C VAL A 186 3.26 -1.36 -4.10
N GLU A 187 2.64 -0.27 -4.52
CA GLU A 187 3.21 1.07 -4.45
C GLU A 187 2.81 1.74 -3.14
N TRP A 188 3.80 2.22 -2.40
CA TRP A 188 3.59 2.99 -1.18
C TRP A 188 3.84 4.48 -1.44
N LEU A 189 2.91 5.30 -0.95
CA LEU A 189 3.03 6.75 -0.99
C LEU A 189 2.85 7.34 0.40
N ILE A 190 3.54 8.45 0.64
CA ILE A 190 3.35 9.28 1.82
C ILE A 190 2.85 10.65 1.35
N ASP A 191 1.62 11.00 1.73
CA ASP A 191 0.98 12.23 1.21
C ASP A 191 1.01 12.31 -0.32
N GLY A 192 0.74 11.19 -1.02
CA GLY A 192 0.76 11.10 -2.48
C GLY A 192 2.16 11.10 -3.12
N VAL A 193 3.23 11.17 -2.33
CA VAL A 193 4.61 11.09 -2.82
C VAL A 193 5.09 9.65 -2.79
N PRO A 194 5.46 9.05 -3.92
CA PRO A 194 5.95 7.68 -3.94
C PRO A 194 7.22 7.49 -3.08
N ILE A 195 7.26 6.38 -2.38
CA ILE A 195 8.45 5.88 -1.67
C ILE A 195 9.01 4.73 -2.51
N PRO A 196 9.92 4.98 -3.45
CA PRO A 196 10.39 3.94 -4.34
C PRO A 196 11.14 2.87 -3.57
N ASN A 197 10.79 1.61 -3.84
CA ASN A 197 11.50 0.44 -3.34
C ASN A 197 11.57 -0.57 -4.49
N THR A 198 12.69 -0.60 -5.19
CA THR A 198 12.96 -1.58 -6.26
C THR A 198 13.76 -2.77 -5.73
N ASN A 199 14.20 -2.70 -4.49
CA ASN A 199 14.88 -3.79 -3.81
C ASN A 199 13.82 -4.69 -3.15
N ILE A 200 13.74 -5.95 -3.56
CA ILE A 200 12.83 -6.96 -2.96
C ILE A 200 13.45 -7.66 -1.76
N ALA A 201 14.59 -7.20 -1.26
CA ALA A 201 15.29 -7.82 -0.15
C ALA A 201 14.69 -7.51 1.23
N THR A 202 13.66 -6.67 1.31
CA THR A 202 13.01 -6.35 2.58
C THR A 202 11.63 -7.01 2.67
N ASN A 203 11.38 -7.76 3.72
CA ASN A 203 10.09 -8.45 3.94
C ASN A 203 8.98 -7.50 4.40
N LEU A 204 9.33 -6.39 5.02
CA LEU A 204 8.38 -5.57 5.78
C LEU A 204 7.84 -4.35 5.03
N GLY A 205 8.21 -4.17 3.76
CA GLY A 205 7.81 -3.00 2.96
C GLY A 205 8.28 -1.66 3.55
N PRO A 206 7.75 -0.52 3.12
CA PRO A 206 8.03 0.77 3.75
C PRO A 206 7.59 0.76 5.19
N GLN A 207 8.53 1.00 6.11
CA GLN A 207 8.34 0.80 7.54
C GLN A 207 7.59 1.98 8.16
N ILE A 208 6.30 2.06 7.84
CA ILE A 208 5.41 3.09 8.35
C ILE A 208 4.64 2.51 9.53
N LEU A 209 4.86 3.09 10.70
CA LEU A 209 4.17 2.66 11.90
C LEU A 209 2.67 2.99 11.79
N PRO A 210 1.74 2.03 11.90
CA PRO A 210 0.31 2.28 11.80
C PRO A 210 -0.21 3.34 12.77
N ARG A 211 0.39 3.47 13.97
CA ARG A 211 0.06 4.52 14.94
C ARG A 211 0.36 5.94 14.44
N ASP A 212 1.20 6.11 13.43
CA ASP A 212 1.55 7.41 12.83
C ASP A 212 0.70 7.73 11.59
N ILE A 213 -0.20 6.84 11.20
CA ILE A 213 -1.14 7.01 10.10
C ILE A 213 -2.42 7.72 10.59
N ASP A 214 -2.90 8.71 9.87
CA ASP A 214 -4.21 9.33 10.06
C ASP A 214 -5.28 8.69 9.18
N THR A 215 -4.95 8.50 7.91
CA THR A 215 -5.82 7.84 6.93
C THR A 215 -4.96 7.03 5.98
N LEU A 216 -5.43 5.84 5.61
CA LEU A 216 -4.85 5.03 4.56
C LEU A 216 -5.86 4.91 3.42
N GLU A 217 -5.49 5.32 2.21
CA GLU A 217 -6.23 5.03 0.99
C GLU A 217 -5.57 3.85 0.29
N VAL A 218 -6.37 2.87 -0.09
CA VAL A 218 -5.92 1.70 -0.84
C VAL A 218 -6.65 1.64 -2.18
N TYR A 219 -5.90 1.68 -3.27
CA TYR A 219 -6.39 1.54 -4.62
C TYR A 219 -6.16 0.11 -5.12
N SER A 220 -7.24 -0.57 -5.51
CA SER A 220 -7.21 -1.97 -5.94
C SER A 220 -7.24 -2.08 -7.46
N GLY A 221 -6.07 -1.93 -8.09
CA GLY A 221 -5.95 -1.92 -9.56
C GLY A 221 -6.59 -0.69 -10.21
N SER A 222 -6.58 -0.61 -11.52
CA SER A 222 -7.30 0.40 -12.34
C SER A 222 -7.04 1.85 -11.97
N TYR A 223 -5.87 2.18 -11.43
CA TYR A 223 -5.52 3.53 -11.02
C TYR A 223 -5.03 4.40 -12.18
N ASP A 224 -5.16 5.71 -12.01
CA ASP A 224 -4.85 6.74 -12.99
C ASP A 224 -3.34 6.77 -13.32
N ALA A 225 -2.91 7.50 -14.35
CA ALA A 225 -1.55 7.45 -14.90
C ALA A 225 -0.48 8.17 -14.05
N ASP A 226 -0.86 8.90 -13.02
CA ASP A 226 0.04 9.47 -12.00
C ASP A 226 0.74 8.41 -11.16
N TYR A 227 0.08 7.25 -10.95
CA TYR A 227 0.64 6.07 -10.31
C TYR A 227 1.22 5.09 -11.33
N GLY A 228 2.24 4.30 -10.96
CA GLY A 228 2.72 3.32 -11.91
C GLY A 228 4.11 2.75 -11.69
N ASP A 229 4.69 2.88 -10.51
CA ASP A 229 5.94 2.17 -10.18
C ASP A 229 5.66 0.71 -9.84
N ARG A 230 4.41 0.37 -9.50
CA ARG A 230 3.91 -0.96 -9.19
C ARG A 230 2.55 -1.19 -9.84
N THR A 231 2.14 -2.45 -10.00
CA THR A 231 1.05 -2.80 -10.91
C THR A 231 -0.22 -3.34 -10.23
N TYR A 232 -0.17 -3.74 -8.95
CA TYR A 232 -1.29 -4.44 -8.31
C TYR A 232 -2.08 -3.57 -7.35
N GLY A 233 -1.44 -2.65 -6.68
CA GLY A 233 -2.11 -1.76 -5.74
C GLY A 233 -1.27 -0.57 -5.33
N VAL A 234 -1.97 0.48 -4.89
CA VAL A 234 -1.36 1.70 -4.38
C VAL A 234 -1.87 1.96 -2.97
N PHE A 235 -0.96 2.15 -2.03
CA PHE A 235 -1.24 2.47 -0.64
C PHE A 235 -0.78 3.90 -0.34
N ASN A 236 -1.73 4.83 -0.30
CA ASN A 236 -1.45 6.22 0.01
C ASN A 236 -1.65 6.49 1.50
N VAL A 237 -0.57 6.63 2.21
CA VAL A 237 -0.56 6.96 3.63
C VAL A 237 -0.66 8.46 3.82
N VAL A 238 -1.72 8.90 4.48
CA VAL A 238 -1.84 10.25 5.02
C VAL A 238 -1.35 10.21 6.47
N PRO A 239 -0.19 10.79 6.78
CA PRO A 239 0.36 10.70 8.12
C PRO A 239 -0.34 11.64 9.09
N ARG A 240 -0.19 11.33 10.38
CA ARG A 240 -0.66 12.19 11.47
C ARG A 240 -0.04 13.57 11.42
N THR A 241 -0.82 14.55 11.80
CA THR A 241 -0.38 15.96 11.86
C THR A 241 -0.68 16.56 13.24
N GLY A 242 -0.03 17.67 13.56
CA GLY A 242 -0.27 18.38 14.80
C GLY A 242 -1.64 19.06 14.88
N PHE A 243 -2.40 19.16 13.78
CA PHE A 243 -3.74 19.75 13.78
C PHE A 243 -4.76 18.95 14.59
N GLU A 244 -4.50 17.68 14.86
CA GLU A 244 -5.30 16.83 15.73
C GLU A 244 -4.98 16.98 17.23
N ARG A 245 -3.95 17.75 17.58
CA ARG A 245 -3.39 17.87 18.91
C ARG A 245 -3.38 19.33 19.39
N ASP A 246 -3.76 19.54 20.64
CA ASP A 246 -3.66 20.84 21.32
C ASP A 246 -2.55 20.76 22.39
N ARG A 247 -1.29 20.72 21.95
CA ARG A 247 -0.10 20.52 22.79
C ARG A 247 -0.26 19.30 23.70
N GLU A 248 -0.50 18.17 23.07
CA GLU A 248 -0.78 16.90 23.75
C GLU A 248 0.23 15.84 23.35
N CYS A 249 0.58 15.01 24.32
CA CYS A 249 1.32 13.78 24.10
C CYS A 249 0.45 12.57 24.43
N ASP A 250 0.65 11.48 23.69
CA ASP A 250 0.18 10.15 24.03
C ASP A 250 1.40 9.27 24.36
N LEU A 251 1.36 8.60 25.48
CA LEU A 251 2.25 7.49 25.84
C LEU A 251 1.46 6.20 25.72
N VAL A 252 1.94 5.28 24.90
CA VAL A 252 1.37 3.95 24.68
C VAL A 252 2.36 2.92 25.21
N ILE A 253 1.90 2.00 26.03
CA ILE A 253 2.68 0.89 26.58
C ILE A 253 1.88 -0.38 26.39
N THR A 254 2.52 -1.40 25.82
CA THR A 254 1.90 -2.72 25.62
C THR A 254 2.66 -3.81 26.35
N ALA A 255 1.95 -4.89 26.71
CA ALA A 255 2.56 -6.11 27.21
C ALA A 255 1.71 -7.31 26.83
N GLY A 256 2.36 -8.39 26.35
CA GLY A 256 1.66 -9.58 25.87
C GLY A 256 2.45 -10.87 26.04
N ASN A 257 1.84 -11.97 25.55
CA ASN A 257 2.57 -13.24 25.43
C ASN A 257 3.74 -13.08 24.44
N PHE A 258 4.62 -14.05 24.34
CA PHE A 258 5.91 -13.98 23.65
C PHE A 258 6.81 -12.83 24.12
N TYR A 259 6.65 -12.37 25.37
CA TYR A 259 7.35 -11.19 25.92
C TYR A 259 7.19 -9.95 25.02
N GLN A 260 6.05 -9.85 24.35
CA GLN A 260 5.74 -8.75 23.46
C GLN A 260 5.63 -7.43 24.23
N THR A 261 6.28 -6.41 23.71
CA THR A 261 6.02 -4.99 24.02
C THR A 261 6.09 -4.18 22.72
N ASP A 262 5.29 -3.14 22.62
CA ASP A 262 5.25 -2.23 21.48
C ASP A 262 4.85 -0.84 22.01
N ASP A 263 5.84 -0.03 22.29
CA ASP A 263 5.70 1.19 23.06
C ASP A 263 5.94 2.41 22.16
N GLN A 264 5.15 3.46 22.38
CA GLN A 264 5.30 4.71 21.65
C GLN A 264 5.05 5.91 22.56
N ILE A 265 5.88 6.95 22.41
CA ILE A 265 5.55 8.30 22.82
C ILE A 265 5.35 9.16 21.58
N SER A 266 4.24 9.89 21.52
CA SER A 266 3.97 10.81 20.40
C SER A 266 3.43 12.13 20.92
N CYS A 267 3.96 13.24 20.41
CA CYS A 267 3.59 14.59 20.81
C CYS A 267 3.22 15.43 19.59
N GLY A 268 2.31 16.38 19.77
CA GLY A 268 1.95 17.27 18.69
C GLY A 268 1.20 18.51 19.18
N GLY A 269 1.16 19.50 18.33
CA GLY A 269 0.45 20.75 18.60
C GLY A 269 0.39 21.61 17.35
N HIS A 270 -0.43 22.66 17.43
CA HIS A 270 -0.61 23.55 16.30
C HIS A 270 -0.87 25.02 16.70
N THR A 271 -0.67 25.86 15.73
CA THR A 271 -1.20 27.21 15.64
C THR A 271 -2.11 27.30 14.41
N GLN A 272 -2.62 28.47 14.09
CA GLN A 272 -3.40 28.66 12.84
C GLN A 272 -2.58 28.39 11.57
N ARG A 273 -1.24 28.56 11.62
CA ARG A 273 -0.36 28.45 10.45
C ARG A 273 0.65 27.31 10.50
N PHE A 274 0.91 26.76 11.66
CA PHE A 274 1.93 25.76 11.85
C PHE A 274 1.41 24.60 12.68
N ALA A 275 1.69 23.38 12.22
CA ALA A 275 1.40 22.17 12.96
C ALA A 275 2.62 21.24 12.97
N TYR A 276 2.83 20.53 14.04
CA TYR A 276 3.89 19.54 14.19
C TYR A 276 3.38 18.31 14.93
N TYR A 277 3.86 17.18 14.50
CA TYR A 277 3.68 15.89 15.15
C TYR A 277 5.00 15.15 15.12
N ALA A 278 5.35 14.48 16.21
CA ALA A 278 6.53 13.63 16.28
C ALA A 278 6.27 12.44 17.19
N SER A 279 6.85 11.29 16.85
CA SER A 279 6.79 10.08 17.65
C SER A 279 8.14 9.40 17.74
N LEU A 280 8.34 8.65 18.85
CA LEU A 280 9.40 7.68 19.03
C LEU A 280 8.76 6.38 19.48
N ASN A 281 9.24 5.28 18.96
CA ASN A 281 8.69 3.96 19.23
C ASN A 281 9.77 2.91 19.40
N GLY A 282 9.42 1.81 20.06
CA GLY A 282 10.24 0.64 20.18
C GLY A 282 9.37 -0.59 20.43
N ASN A 283 9.72 -1.70 19.81
CA ASN A 283 9.00 -2.96 19.95
C ASN A 283 9.96 -4.12 20.20
N ARG A 284 9.42 -5.17 20.80
CA ARG A 284 10.09 -6.45 21.02
C ARG A 284 9.07 -7.57 21.09
N SER A 285 9.41 -8.73 20.55
CA SER A 285 8.66 -9.98 20.73
C SER A 285 9.60 -11.18 20.54
N ASN A 286 9.23 -12.32 21.09
CA ASN A 286 9.88 -13.61 20.76
C ASN A 286 9.16 -14.34 19.61
N TYR A 287 8.18 -13.71 18.99
CA TYR A 287 7.52 -14.14 17.77
C TYR A 287 7.59 -12.99 16.75
N GLY A 288 8.14 -13.23 15.58
CA GLY A 288 8.37 -12.22 14.54
C GLY A 288 7.87 -12.63 13.16
N LEU A 289 8.25 -13.81 12.68
CA LEU A 289 7.97 -14.29 11.33
C LEU A 289 7.12 -15.57 11.35
N GLN A 290 6.58 -15.93 10.21
CA GLN A 290 5.91 -17.21 10.01
C GLN A 290 6.89 -18.37 10.21
N THR A 291 6.57 -19.30 11.09
CA THR A 291 7.49 -20.35 11.53
C THR A 291 7.42 -21.59 10.63
N PRO A 292 8.54 -22.33 10.41
CA PRO A 292 8.54 -23.55 9.61
C PRO A 292 7.81 -24.73 10.30
N ILE A 293 7.56 -24.62 11.60
CA ILE A 293 6.81 -25.59 12.40
C ILE A 293 5.79 -24.86 13.29
N PRO A 294 4.77 -25.55 13.85
CA PRO A 294 3.78 -24.88 14.72
C PRO A 294 4.37 -24.21 15.97
N GLN A 295 5.57 -24.60 16.40
CA GLN A 295 6.28 -24.03 17.55
C GLN A 295 7.10 -22.82 17.12
N VAL A 296 7.23 -21.86 18.03
CA VAL A 296 8.05 -20.67 17.83
C VAL A 296 9.46 -20.95 18.36
N VAL A 297 10.43 -21.05 17.46
CA VAL A 297 11.84 -21.35 17.77
C VAL A 297 12.75 -20.42 16.98
N HIS A 298 13.66 -19.71 17.67
CA HIS A 298 14.59 -18.76 17.06
C HIS A 298 13.88 -17.71 16.19
N ASP A 299 12.98 -16.94 16.80
CA ASP A 299 12.07 -16.07 16.08
C ASP A 299 11.85 -14.73 16.83
N ALA A 300 12.89 -14.25 17.52
CA ALA A 300 12.80 -12.99 18.22
C ALA A 300 12.92 -11.79 17.26
N VAL A 301 12.07 -10.81 17.49
CA VAL A 301 12.07 -9.54 16.79
C VAL A 301 12.23 -8.37 17.77
N ASN A 302 12.93 -7.34 17.36
CA ASN A 302 12.94 -6.05 18.03
C ASN A 302 13.20 -4.94 17.03
N GLY A 303 12.69 -3.75 17.32
CA GLY A 303 12.88 -2.59 16.47
C GLY A 303 12.70 -1.30 17.23
N TYR A 304 13.18 -0.22 16.65
CA TYR A 304 12.97 1.13 17.15
C TYR A 304 12.95 2.11 15.99
N GLY A 305 12.24 3.21 16.20
CA GLY A 305 12.11 4.22 15.17
C GLY A 305 11.59 5.55 15.67
N GLY A 306 11.55 6.49 14.76
CA GLY A 306 10.98 7.80 14.98
C GLY A 306 10.35 8.35 13.71
N PHE A 307 9.30 9.12 13.90
CA PHE A 307 8.53 9.76 12.82
C PHE A 307 8.32 11.24 13.16
N ALA A 308 8.29 12.10 12.14
CA ALA A 308 7.93 13.50 12.30
C ALA A 308 7.17 14.04 11.07
N SER A 309 6.19 14.89 11.33
CA SER A 309 5.41 15.61 10.32
C SER A 309 5.28 17.08 10.71
N PHE A 310 5.60 17.97 9.78
CA PHE A 310 5.50 19.42 9.93
C PHE A 310 4.69 20.01 8.80
N ILE A 311 3.75 20.88 9.12
CA ILE A 311 2.95 21.63 8.13
C ILE A 311 3.05 23.12 8.44
N PHE A 312 3.35 23.91 7.43
CA PHE A 312 3.38 25.37 7.53
C PHE A 312 2.54 26.01 6.42
N ASN A 313 1.53 26.78 6.83
CA ASN A 313 0.61 27.53 5.97
C ASN A 313 0.88 29.03 6.14
N PRO A 314 1.85 29.64 5.44
CA PRO A 314 2.15 31.08 5.58
C PRO A 314 0.98 31.95 5.17
N ASP A 315 0.24 31.53 4.15
CA ASP A 315 -0.91 32.19 3.57
C ASP A 315 -1.90 31.17 2.97
N PRO A 316 -3.11 31.60 2.54
CA PRO A 316 -4.11 30.68 1.98
C PRO A 316 -3.73 29.99 0.66
N LYS A 317 -2.67 30.46 0.01
CA LYS A 317 -2.21 29.91 -1.27
C LYS A 317 -1.05 28.95 -1.14
N ASN A 318 -0.31 28.98 -0.06
CA ASN A 318 0.90 28.19 0.11
C ASN A 318 0.81 27.28 1.33
N GLN A 319 1.18 26.03 1.14
CA GLN A 319 1.43 25.07 2.22
C GLN A 319 2.76 24.40 1.97
N TYR A 320 3.55 24.26 3.03
CA TYR A 320 4.77 23.50 3.06
C TYR A 320 4.59 22.32 4.02
N ARG A 321 4.99 21.14 3.57
CA ARG A 321 4.94 19.91 4.39
C ARG A 321 6.31 19.26 4.39
N VAL A 322 6.71 18.72 5.54
CA VAL A 322 7.89 17.87 5.69
C VAL A 322 7.44 16.64 6.45
N VAL A 323 7.71 15.48 5.91
CA VAL A 323 7.44 14.20 6.57
C VAL A 323 8.71 13.36 6.51
N GLY A 324 9.07 12.74 7.61
CA GLY A 324 10.21 11.86 7.66
C GLY A 324 10.06 10.77 8.70
N SER A 325 10.67 9.62 8.41
CA SER A 325 10.76 8.47 9.29
C SER A 325 12.16 7.88 9.24
N LEU A 326 12.59 7.36 10.36
CA LEU A 326 13.79 6.53 10.49
C LEU A 326 13.41 5.34 11.36
N ARG A 327 13.72 4.14 10.90
CA ARG A 327 13.44 2.91 11.63
C ARG A 327 14.54 1.89 11.39
N GLN A 328 14.76 1.03 12.36
CA GLN A 328 15.54 -0.19 12.21
C GLN A 328 14.81 -1.33 12.91
N ASP A 329 14.59 -2.41 12.20
CA ASP A 329 14.14 -3.68 12.74
C ASP A 329 15.27 -4.70 12.71
N TYR A 330 15.21 -5.63 13.65
CA TYR A 330 16.05 -6.81 13.74
C TYR A 330 15.14 -7.98 14.03
N TYR A 331 15.31 -9.07 13.30
CA TYR A 331 14.60 -10.32 13.53
C TYR A 331 15.48 -11.54 13.27
N GLN A 332 15.19 -12.59 14.01
CA GLN A 332 15.78 -13.90 13.82
C GLN A 332 14.99 -14.65 12.75
N ILE A 333 15.67 -15.48 11.98
CA ILE A 333 15.02 -16.38 11.02
C ILE A 333 14.58 -17.63 11.77
N PRO A 334 13.28 -17.96 11.79
CA PRO A 334 12.78 -19.11 12.54
C PRO A 334 13.28 -20.42 11.95
N ILE A 335 13.47 -21.43 12.80
CA ILE A 335 14.04 -22.71 12.43
C ILE A 335 13.16 -23.90 12.83
N ASP A 336 13.33 -25.01 12.14
CA ASP A 336 12.90 -26.33 12.60
C ASP A 336 14.09 -27.03 13.32
N PRO A 337 14.03 -27.24 14.64
CA PRO A 337 15.13 -27.83 15.39
C PRO A 337 15.31 -29.31 15.19
N ASP A 338 14.37 -30.05 14.57
CA ASP A 338 14.47 -31.50 14.30
C ASP A 338 15.17 -31.77 12.96
N PRO A 339 16.44 -32.20 12.93
CA PRO A 339 17.17 -32.44 11.69
C PRO A 339 16.59 -33.56 10.84
N ASN A 340 15.68 -34.37 11.40
CA ASN A 340 15.04 -35.49 10.70
C ASN A 340 13.63 -35.17 10.20
N SER A 341 13.15 -33.99 10.45
CA SER A 341 11.83 -33.55 9.97
C SER A 341 11.75 -33.51 8.44
N VAL A 342 10.53 -33.57 7.91
CA VAL A 342 10.31 -33.46 6.46
C VAL A 342 10.80 -32.09 5.96
N GLY A 343 10.60 -31.02 6.72
CA GLY A 343 11.08 -29.67 6.39
C GLY A 343 12.60 -29.64 6.25
N ASN A 344 13.34 -30.10 7.26
CA ASN A 344 14.80 -30.12 7.24
C ASN A 344 15.42 -31.09 6.22
N GLN A 345 14.67 -32.08 5.71
CA GLN A 345 15.13 -32.92 4.60
C GLN A 345 15.12 -32.15 3.26
N VAL A 346 14.31 -31.11 3.17
CA VAL A 346 14.17 -30.29 1.98
C VAL A 346 14.97 -28.99 2.14
N TYR A 347 14.82 -28.33 3.28
CA TYR A 347 15.50 -27.09 3.66
C TYR A 347 16.12 -27.20 5.05
N PRO A 348 17.40 -27.59 5.17
CA PRO A 348 18.06 -27.72 6.44
C PRO A 348 18.18 -26.39 7.19
N SER A 349 17.47 -26.23 8.28
CA SER A 349 17.51 -25.04 9.15
C SER A 349 17.96 -25.32 10.58
N SER A 350 17.95 -26.59 11.00
CA SER A 350 18.21 -26.98 12.40
C SER A 350 19.58 -26.52 12.93
N GLY A 351 20.57 -26.40 12.06
CA GLY A 351 21.94 -25.93 12.36
C GLY A 351 22.16 -24.43 12.22
N LEU A 352 21.14 -23.68 11.84
CA LEU A 352 21.26 -22.24 11.53
C LEU A 352 20.82 -21.36 12.70
N ARG A 353 21.43 -20.19 12.82
CA ARG A 353 21.07 -19.16 13.81
C ARG A 353 21.15 -17.78 13.14
N ASP A 354 20.55 -17.73 11.97
CA ASP A 354 20.53 -16.54 11.12
C ASP A 354 19.65 -15.43 11.70
N ALA A 355 20.01 -14.22 11.37
CA ALA A 355 19.25 -13.02 11.74
C ALA A 355 19.42 -11.95 10.67
N GLU A 356 18.47 -11.02 10.63
CA GLU A 356 18.49 -9.92 9.68
C GLU A 356 18.20 -8.58 10.36
N ARG A 357 18.79 -7.51 9.82
CA ARG A 357 18.50 -6.12 10.17
C ARG A 357 18.00 -5.38 8.95
N GLU A 358 16.91 -4.67 9.13
CA GLU A 358 16.33 -3.82 8.09
C GLU A 358 16.31 -2.36 8.55
N PRO A 359 17.31 -1.55 8.18
CA PRO A 359 17.23 -0.11 8.31
C PRO A 359 16.37 0.47 7.18
N ASP A 360 15.47 1.38 7.53
CA ASP A 360 14.67 2.15 6.58
C ASP A 360 14.59 3.61 7.02
N GLY A 361 14.61 4.52 6.05
CA GLY A 361 14.47 5.93 6.35
C GLY A 361 14.10 6.74 5.12
N TYR A 362 13.09 7.59 5.27
CA TYR A 362 12.69 8.50 4.21
C TYR A 362 12.48 9.92 4.72
N VAL A 363 12.59 10.86 3.81
CA VAL A 363 12.15 12.24 4.00
C VAL A 363 11.51 12.73 2.72
N THR A 364 10.34 13.34 2.86
CA THR A 364 9.63 14.02 1.78
C THR A 364 9.43 15.49 2.17
N PHE A 365 9.58 16.37 1.20
CA PHE A 365 9.17 17.77 1.32
C PHE A 365 8.12 18.00 0.25
N SER A 366 7.05 18.72 0.57
CA SER A 366 6.04 19.12 -0.42
C SER A 366 5.74 20.59 -0.29
N TRP A 367 5.85 21.30 -1.41
CA TRP A 367 5.31 22.64 -1.58
C TRP A 367 4.04 22.56 -2.40
N ILE A 368 2.95 23.02 -1.80
CA ILE A 368 1.63 23.05 -2.41
C ILE A 368 1.24 24.52 -2.61
N HIS A 369 0.96 24.89 -3.85
CA HIS A 369 0.60 26.26 -4.22
C HIS A 369 -0.73 26.31 -4.95
N THR A 370 -1.70 27.04 -4.44
CA THR A 370 -3.01 27.27 -5.07
C THR A 370 -2.98 28.58 -5.85
N PHE A 371 -2.84 28.53 -7.16
CA PHE A 371 -2.89 29.74 -8.01
C PHE A 371 -4.28 30.38 -7.98
N ASN A 372 -5.30 29.57 -8.10
CA ASN A 372 -6.71 29.94 -8.04
C ASN A 372 -7.54 28.70 -7.68
N PRO A 373 -8.84 28.82 -7.38
CA PRO A 373 -9.70 27.70 -6.99
C PRO A 373 -9.77 26.51 -7.96
N LYS A 374 -9.21 26.62 -9.15
CA LYS A 374 -9.23 25.59 -10.18
C LYS A 374 -7.84 25.13 -10.60
N THR A 375 -6.78 25.62 -9.96
CA THR A 375 -5.41 25.32 -10.36
C THR A 375 -4.50 25.20 -9.13
N LEU A 376 -3.97 24.03 -8.93
CA LEU A 376 -3.12 23.65 -7.81
C LEU A 376 -1.74 23.20 -8.30
N LEU A 377 -0.68 23.47 -7.54
CA LEU A 377 0.73 23.06 -7.70
C LEU A 377 1.19 22.20 -6.55
N THR A 378 1.82 21.05 -6.83
CA THR A 378 2.60 20.30 -5.85
C THR A 378 4.00 20.02 -6.38
N VAL A 379 5.03 20.31 -5.60
CA VAL A 379 6.43 19.97 -5.88
C VAL A 379 6.96 19.21 -4.68
N SER A 380 7.37 17.96 -4.88
CA SER A 380 7.70 17.06 -3.79
C SER A 380 9.01 16.32 -4.05
N PRO A 381 10.17 16.91 -3.73
CA PRO A 381 11.41 16.17 -3.65
C PRO A 381 11.39 15.19 -2.48
N PHE A 382 12.06 14.05 -2.65
CA PHE A 382 12.20 13.03 -1.62
C PHE A 382 13.57 12.40 -1.62
N TYR A 383 13.91 11.79 -0.49
CA TYR A 383 15.01 10.86 -0.34
C TYR A 383 14.52 9.64 0.45
N HIS A 384 14.91 8.45 0.01
CA HIS A 384 14.64 7.19 0.68
C HIS A 384 15.91 6.35 0.75
N TYR A 385 16.12 5.66 1.85
CA TYR A 385 17.16 4.65 2.05
C TYR A 385 16.54 3.43 2.67
N ASN A 386 16.84 2.25 2.14
CA ASN A 386 16.49 0.98 2.76
C ASN A 386 17.65 -0.01 2.67
N GLY A 387 17.66 -1.00 3.54
CA GLY A 387 18.65 -2.05 3.55
C GLY A 387 18.16 -3.32 4.19
N ALA A 388 18.87 -4.40 3.90
CA ALA A 388 18.74 -5.71 4.53
C ALA A 388 20.16 -6.27 4.78
N ASP A 389 20.51 -6.48 6.04
CA ASP A 389 21.80 -6.99 6.49
C ASP A 389 21.55 -8.35 7.17
N TYR A 390 21.67 -9.41 6.37
CA TYR A 390 21.48 -10.79 6.80
C TYR A 390 22.81 -11.37 7.30
N GLN A 391 22.80 -11.96 8.49
CA GLN A 391 23.98 -12.50 9.17
C GLN A 391 23.72 -13.89 9.70
N GLY A 392 24.51 -14.86 9.22
CA GLY A 392 24.58 -16.20 9.81
C GLY A 392 25.25 -16.19 11.18
N GLY A 393 24.87 -17.13 12.03
CA GLY A 393 25.48 -17.35 13.31
C GLY A 393 26.93 -17.88 13.17
N PRO A 394 27.86 -17.58 14.09
CA PRO A 394 29.27 -17.97 13.95
C PRO A 394 29.52 -19.46 14.00
N ASN A 395 28.55 -20.26 14.41
CA ASN A 395 28.62 -21.72 14.50
C ASN A 395 27.63 -22.43 13.57
N ASP A 396 27.10 -21.73 12.60
CA ASP A 396 26.10 -22.29 11.68
C ASP A 396 26.69 -23.44 10.85
N PHE A 397 25.82 -24.41 10.58
CA PHE A 397 26.13 -25.58 9.78
C PHE A 397 24.96 -25.87 8.83
N PRO A 398 25.19 -26.18 7.56
CA PRO A 398 26.50 -26.39 6.91
C PRO A 398 27.21 -25.11 6.41
N VAL A 399 26.58 -23.95 6.53
CA VAL A 399 27.10 -22.70 5.94
C VAL A 399 26.82 -21.48 6.83
N ILE A 400 27.76 -20.56 6.90
CA ILE A 400 27.58 -19.23 7.48
C ILE A 400 27.41 -18.26 6.32
N SER A 401 26.19 -17.71 6.17
CA SER A 401 25.86 -16.78 5.10
C SER A 401 25.87 -15.34 5.62
N THR A 402 26.42 -14.43 4.81
CA THR A 402 26.35 -12.98 5.08
C THR A 402 25.93 -12.26 3.81
N VAL A 403 24.87 -11.48 3.88
CA VAL A 403 24.40 -10.63 2.77
C VAL A 403 24.12 -9.23 3.32
N ASP A 404 24.70 -8.22 2.68
CA ASP A 404 24.38 -6.81 2.91
C ASP A 404 23.85 -6.23 1.61
N GLN A 405 22.60 -5.85 1.61
CA GLN A 405 21.93 -5.22 0.48
C GLN A 405 21.37 -3.87 0.95
N ASN A 406 21.75 -2.80 0.26
CA ASN A 406 21.16 -1.50 0.55
C ASN A 406 20.93 -0.70 -0.73
N ALA A 407 19.96 0.18 -0.68
CA ALA A 407 19.64 1.08 -1.76
C ALA A 407 19.30 2.48 -1.23
N SER A 408 19.70 3.49 -2.00
CA SER A 408 19.31 4.87 -1.77
C SER A 408 18.69 5.46 -3.02
N TYR A 409 17.62 6.23 -2.80
CA TYR A 409 16.80 6.83 -3.84
C TYR A 409 16.72 8.33 -3.59
N ALA A 410 17.02 9.13 -4.61
CA ALA A 410 16.87 10.57 -4.56
C ALA A 410 16.09 11.05 -5.78
N GLY A 411 15.00 11.75 -5.57
CA GLY A 411 14.12 12.13 -6.65
C GLY A 411 13.06 13.12 -6.27
N GLY A 412 12.01 13.15 -7.06
CA GLY A 412 10.88 14.02 -6.81
C GLY A 412 9.73 13.80 -7.77
N GLN A 413 8.61 14.36 -7.37
CA GLN A 413 7.40 14.47 -8.16
C GLN A 413 7.01 15.91 -8.30
N THR A 414 6.56 16.29 -9.49
CA THR A 414 5.97 17.59 -9.76
C THR A 414 4.70 17.39 -10.57
N GLU A 415 3.60 17.98 -10.14
CA GLU A 415 2.30 17.64 -10.70
C GLU A 415 1.31 18.83 -10.66
N VAL A 416 0.45 19.04 -11.71
CA VAL A 416 -0.62 20.06 -11.83
C VAL A 416 -1.98 19.42 -11.92
N HIS A 417 -2.87 19.93 -11.11
CA HIS A 417 -4.30 19.72 -11.24
C HIS A 417 -5.01 20.98 -11.71
N ARG A 418 -5.82 20.89 -12.77
CA ARG A 418 -6.57 22.00 -13.30
C ARG A 418 -7.95 21.61 -13.79
N THR A 419 -8.97 22.14 -13.12
CA THR A 419 -10.36 22.01 -13.57
C THR A 419 -10.72 23.15 -14.52
N PHE A 420 -11.16 22.82 -15.72
CA PHE A 420 -11.66 23.81 -16.69
C PHE A 420 -12.78 23.22 -17.55
N TRP A 421 -13.84 23.98 -17.73
CA TRP A 421 -15.05 23.54 -18.41
C TRP A 421 -15.60 22.22 -17.85
N LYS A 422 -15.47 21.09 -18.55
CA LYS A 422 -15.87 19.75 -18.13
C LYS A 422 -14.68 18.82 -17.86
N ASN A 423 -13.47 19.31 -18.00
CA ASN A 423 -12.25 18.56 -17.82
C ASN A 423 -11.71 18.79 -16.42
N ASP A 424 -11.20 17.73 -15.85
CA ASP A 424 -10.42 17.72 -14.63
C ASP A 424 -9.07 17.11 -14.98
N LEU A 425 -8.16 17.99 -15.39
CA LEU A 425 -6.87 17.64 -15.98
C LEU A 425 -5.80 17.58 -14.91
N GLN A 426 -5.03 16.52 -14.96
CA GLN A 426 -3.87 16.24 -14.12
C GLN A 426 -2.70 15.86 -15.01
N ALA A 427 -1.52 16.42 -14.79
CA ALA A 427 -0.32 16.06 -15.54
C ALA A 427 0.93 16.29 -14.70
N GLY A 428 2.01 15.53 -14.89
CA GLY A 428 3.19 15.68 -14.08
C GLY A 428 4.42 14.96 -14.58
N LEU A 429 5.46 15.10 -13.76
CA LEU A 429 6.76 14.46 -13.91
C LEU A 429 7.09 13.77 -12.59
N TYR A 430 7.57 12.54 -12.67
CA TYR A 430 8.10 11.78 -11.56
C TYR A 430 9.43 11.16 -11.95
N GLY A 431 10.35 11.07 -11.01
CA GLY A 431 11.58 10.35 -11.26
C GLY A 431 12.53 10.35 -10.09
N PHE A 432 13.44 9.37 -10.12
CA PHE A 432 14.50 9.23 -9.13
C PHE A 432 15.75 8.59 -9.74
N GLY A 433 16.90 8.94 -9.15
CA GLY A 433 18.12 8.18 -9.27
C GLY A 433 18.24 7.21 -8.10
N GLN A 434 18.77 6.03 -8.36
CA GLN A 434 19.00 4.96 -7.39
C GLN A 434 20.45 4.54 -7.40
N HIS A 435 21.00 4.33 -6.21
CA HIS A 435 22.26 3.62 -5.98
C HIS A 435 21.97 2.38 -5.15
N GLN A 436 22.42 1.20 -5.63
CA GLN A 436 22.27 -0.07 -4.92
C GLN A 436 23.63 -0.67 -4.69
N TYR A 437 23.87 -1.15 -3.48
CA TYR A 437 25.03 -1.92 -3.08
C TYR A 437 24.58 -3.29 -2.60
N ASN A 438 25.29 -4.34 -3.04
CA ASN A 438 25.09 -5.70 -2.56
C ASN A 438 26.44 -6.32 -2.24
N TYR A 439 26.53 -6.95 -1.08
CA TYR A 439 27.65 -7.78 -0.66
C TYR A 439 27.12 -9.16 -0.32
N PHE A 440 27.91 -10.19 -0.65
CA PHE A 440 27.55 -11.56 -0.35
C PHE A 440 28.80 -12.37 0.02
N ASN A 441 28.68 -13.25 1.01
CA ASN A 441 29.71 -14.17 1.42
C ASN A 441 29.10 -15.43 2.02
N ASN A 442 29.59 -16.61 1.60
CA ASN A 442 29.25 -17.92 2.17
C ASN A 442 30.53 -18.63 2.62
N VAL A 443 30.58 -18.98 3.91
CA VAL A 443 31.63 -19.79 4.50
C VAL A 443 31.07 -21.14 4.85
N PHE A 444 31.44 -22.16 4.08
CA PHE A 444 31.00 -23.53 4.33
C PHE A 444 31.75 -24.14 5.51
N THR A 445 31.02 -24.75 6.42
CA THR A 445 31.55 -25.36 7.65
C THR A 445 31.56 -26.89 7.59
N ASP A 446 31.05 -27.46 6.50
CA ASP A 446 30.97 -28.91 6.24
C ASP A 446 32.16 -29.47 5.41
N GLY A 447 33.12 -28.60 5.05
CA GLY A 447 34.28 -28.95 4.20
C GLY A 447 34.05 -28.66 2.71
N THR A 448 32.90 -28.16 2.30
CA THR A 448 32.67 -27.65 0.95
C THR A 448 33.61 -26.46 0.67
N PRO A 449 34.22 -26.33 -0.53
CA PRO A 449 35.07 -25.19 -0.86
C PRO A 449 34.30 -23.87 -0.77
N ASN A 450 34.88 -22.89 -0.08
CA ASN A 450 34.29 -21.56 0.02
C ASN A 450 34.28 -20.83 -1.34
N VAL A 451 33.21 -20.11 -1.59
CA VAL A 451 33.14 -19.14 -2.70
C VAL A 451 33.72 -17.81 -2.20
N PRO A 452 34.58 -17.14 -2.98
CA PRO A 452 35.10 -15.83 -2.58
C PRO A 452 33.99 -14.82 -2.33
N ALA A 453 34.13 -14.06 -1.27
CA ALA A 453 33.22 -12.93 -1.02
C ALA A 453 33.27 -11.93 -2.17
N SER A 454 32.14 -11.38 -2.54
CA SER A 454 32.08 -10.35 -3.59
C SER A 454 31.08 -9.24 -3.26
N SER A 455 31.29 -8.12 -3.93
CA SER A 455 30.38 -6.98 -3.84
C SER A 455 30.17 -6.32 -5.19
N ILE A 456 29.01 -5.74 -5.36
CA ILE A 456 28.66 -4.97 -6.56
C ILE A 456 27.92 -3.68 -6.16
N SER A 457 28.23 -2.61 -6.88
CA SER A 457 27.45 -1.36 -6.82
C SER A 457 26.88 -1.06 -8.20
N VAL A 458 25.58 -0.80 -8.25
CA VAL A 458 24.86 -0.49 -9.49
C VAL A 458 24.11 0.83 -9.33
N ASN A 459 24.16 1.66 -10.38
CA ASN A 459 23.39 2.89 -10.44
C ASN A 459 22.30 2.76 -11.52
N GLY A 460 21.19 3.41 -11.29
CA GLY A 460 20.09 3.46 -12.24
C GLY A 460 19.09 4.52 -11.89
N GLY A 461 17.95 4.50 -12.53
CA GLY A 461 16.87 5.40 -12.22
C GLY A 461 15.68 5.27 -13.15
N VAL A 462 14.61 5.91 -12.76
CA VAL A 462 13.35 5.98 -13.47
C VAL A 462 12.99 7.44 -13.69
N VAL A 463 12.48 7.77 -14.87
CA VAL A 463 11.83 9.05 -15.17
C VAL A 463 10.52 8.75 -15.88
N SER A 464 9.45 9.33 -15.38
CA SER A 464 8.11 9.17 -15.95
C SER A 464 7.46 10.54 -16.16
N GLU A 465 6.73 10.67 -17.26
CA GLU A 465 5.79 11.77 -17.50
C GLU A 465 4.39 11.20 -17.64
N PHE A 466 3.39 11.91 -17.13
CA PHE A 466 2.02 11.44 -17.16
C PHE A 466 1.01 12.57 -17.35
N ILE A 467 -0.14 12.20 -17.88
CA ILE A 467 -1.30 13.06 -18.02
C ILE A 467 -2.58 12.24 -17.84
N ASN A 468 -3.51 12.77 -17.06
CA ASN A 468 -4.87 12.23 -16.87
C ASN A 468 -5.89 13.32 -17.18
N ASP A 469 -7.04 12.95 -17.74
CA ASP A 469 -8.20 13.84 -17.87
C ASP A 469 -9.48 13.09 -17.49
N LYS A 470 -10.23 13.68 -16.55
CA LYS A 470 -11.58 13.22 -16.16
C LYS A 470 -12.60 14.12 -16.85
N PHE A 471 -13.06 13.69 -18.03
CA PHE A 471 -14.01 14.45 -18.85
C PHE A 471 -15.44 14.16 -18.42
N LYS A 472 -16.06 15.09 -17.66
CA LYS A 472 -17.45 15.02 -17.17
C LYS A 472 -18.44 15.37 -18.27
N ILE A 473 -18.77 14.41 -19.13
CA ILE A 473 -19.71 14.61 -20.27
C ILE A 473 -21.06 15.12 -19.75
N THR A 474 -21.56 14.45 -18.69
CA THR A 474 -22.77 14.82 -17.97
C THR A 474 -22.52 14.61 -16.45
N PRO A 475 -23.38 15.11 -15.54
CA PRO A 475 -23.24 14.84 -14.10
C PRO A 475 -23.34 13.35 -13.70
N TRP A 476 -23.73 12.48 -14.63
CA TRP A 476 -23.90 11.05 -14.40
C TRP A 476 -23.00 10.18 -15.29
N PHE A 477 -22.15 10.78 -16.14
CA PHE A 477 -21.22 10.06 -17.01
C PHE A 477 -19.90 10.79 -17.17
N THR A 478 -18.82 10.13 -16.75
CA THR A 478 -17.44 10.61 -16.84
C THR A 478 -16.61 9.63 -17.66
N LEU A 479 -15.80 10.15 -18.58
CA LEU A 479 -14.73 9.43 -19.25
C LEU A 479 -13.42 9.81 -18.58
N ILE A 480 -12.57 8.81 -18.34
CA ILE A 480 -11.24 8.97 -17.74
C ILE A 480 -10.23 8.49 -18.76
N THR A 481 -9.27 9.32 -19.10
CA THR A 481 -8.20 8.98 -20.04
C THR A 481 -6.86 9.35 -19.43
N GLY A 482 -5.91 8.43 -19.50
CA GLY A 482 -4.58 8.62 -18.96
C GLY A 482 -3.51 8.15 -19.94
N PHE A 483 -2.32 8.70 -19.77
CA PHE A 483 -1.14 8.27 -20.50
C PHE A 483 0.08 8.48 -19.60
N ARG A 484 0.92 7.45 -19.47
CA ARG A 484 2.20 7.52 -18.80
C ARG A 484 3.29 7.05 -19.75
N ALA A 485 4.39 7.77 -19.81
CA ALA A 485 5.60 7.36 -20.48
C ALA A 485 6.73 7.22 -19.45
N THR A 486 7.38 6.08 -19.42
CA THR A 486 8.42 5.75 -18.45
C THR A 486 9.71 5.38 -19.17
N GLN A 487 10.83 5.91 -18.68
CA GLN A 487 12.19 5.56 -19.08
C GLN A 487 12.91 4.98 -17.84
N PHE A 488 13.27 3.72 -17.90
CA PHE A 488 14.20 3.07 -16.98
C PHE A 488 15.61 3.05 -17.58
N SER A 489 16.61 3.28 -16.75
CA SER A 489 18.02 3.26 -17.16
C SER A 489 18.89 2.69 -16.05
N SER A 490 19.64 1.62 -16.36
CA SER A 490 20.65 1.01 -15.51
C SER A 490 21.64 0.24 -16.40
N THR A 491 21.98 -0.99 -16.06
CA THR A 491 22.71 -1.94 -16.92
C THR A 491 21.95 -2.24 -18.21
N ILE A 492 20.64 -2.20 -18.16
CA ILE A 492 19.75 -2.19 -19.32
C ILE A 492 19.00 -0.86 -19.39
N SER A 493 18.40 -0.56 -20.53
CA SER A 493 17.59 0.64 -20.73
C SER A 493 16.29 0.26 -21.42
N GLU A 494 15.17 0.60 -20.78
CA GLU A 494 13.84 0.29 -21.27
C GLU A 494 12.95 1.54 -21.31
N THR A 495 11.97 1.50 -22.21
CA THR A 495 10.90 2.50 -22.30
C THR A 495 9.55 1.82 -22.30
N ALA A 496 8.59 2.44 -21.64
CA ALA A 496 7.20 2.00 -21.67
C ALA A 496 6.28 3.19 -21.98
N THR A 497 5.12 2.87 -22.57
CA THR A 497 4.06 3.83 -22.86
C THR A 497 2.74 3.17 -22.49
N ASP A 498 2.07 3.72 -21.48
CA ASP A 498 0.99 3.08 -20.77
C ASP A 498 -0.30 3.91 -20.91
N PRO A 499 -1.06 3.76 -22.01
CA PRO A 499 -2.37 4.37 -22.14
C PRO A 499 -3.38 3.71 -21.20
N ARG A 500 -4.27 4.53 -20.64
CA ARG A 500 -5.32 4.10 -19.71
C ARG A 500 -6.64 4.73 -20.07
N PHE A 501 -7.72 3.93 -20.04
CA PHE A 501 -9.07 4.36 -20.39
C PHE A 501 -10.06 3.85 -19.36
N GLY A 502 -10.87 4.74 -18.84
CA GLY A 502 -11.93 4.41 -17.90
C GLY A 502 -13.23 5.12 -18.23
N ALA A 503 -14.33 4.57 -17.75
CA ALA A 503 -15.64 5.20 -17.83
C ALA A 503 -16.45 4.89 -16.56
N ALA A 504 -17.10 5.91 -16.01
CA ALA A 504 -18.01 5.77 -14.87
C ALA A 504 -19.39 6.30 -15.23
N LEU A 505 -20.41 5.48 -15.00
CA LEU A 505 -21.80 5.75 -15.33
C LEU A 505 -22.69 5.61 -14.09
N ARG A 506 -23.30 6.69 -13.63
CA ARG A 506 -24.30 6.69 -12.56
C ARG A 506 -25.71 6.54 -13.13
N ILE A 507 -26.49 5.64 -12.58
CA ILE A 507 -27.92 5.55 -12.85
C ILE A 507 -28.66 6.54 -11.94
N PRO A 508 -29.20 7.66 -12.46
CA PRO A 508 -29.63 8.79 -11.61
C PRO A 508 -30.70 8.48 -10.57
N ARG A 509 -31.58 7.52 -10.82
CA ARG A 509 -32.66 7.14 -9.88
C ARG A 509 -32.22 6.18 -8.78
N LEU A 510 -31.24 5.32 -9.09
CA LEU A 510 -30.74 4.29 -8.20
C LEU A 510 -29.45 4.72 -7.47
N ASN A 511 -28.78 5.74 -7.99
CA ASN A 511 -27.44 6.17 -7.60
C ASN A 511 -26.36 5.04 -7.73
N TRP A 512 -26.65 3.98 -8.45
CA TRP A 512 -25.68 2.94 -8.77
C TRP A 512 -24.65 3.51 -9.73
N VAL A 513 -23.39 3.23 -9.48
CA VAL A 513 -22.28 3.64 -10.36
C VAL A 513 -21.66 2.39 -10.97
N PHE A 514 -21.75 2.26 -12.26
CA PHE A 514 -21.00 1.26 -13.04
C PHE A 514 -19.68 1.87 -13.48
N SER A 515 -18.61 1.12 -13.32
CA SER A 515 -17.26 1.50 -13.74
C SER A 515 -16.69 0.46 -14.70
N GLY A 516 -15.86 0.90 -15.62
CA GLY A 516 -15.06 0.04 -16.48
C GLY A 516 -13.73 0.68 -16.77
N PHE A 517 -12.68 -0.12 -16.83
CA PHE A 517 -11.30 0.30 -17.05
C PHE A 517 -10.58 -0.68 -17.97
N TYR A 518 -9.66 -0.13 -18.78
CA TYR A 518 -8.67 -0.85 -19.55
C TYR A 518 -7.39 -0.04 -19.63
N GLY A 519 -6.25 -0.62 -19.30
CA GLY A 519 -5.00 0.10 -19.28
C GLY A 519 -3.77 -0.76 -19.29
N TYR A 520 -2.64 -0.10 -19.58
CA TYR A 520 -1.31 -0.68 -19.59
C TYR A 520 -0.52 -0.15 -18.38
N TYR A 521 0.36 -1.01 -17.85
CA TYR A 521 1.24 -0.68 -16.75
C TYR A 521 2.64 -1.22 -17.01
N TYR A 522 3.64 -0.55 -16.46
CA TYR A 522 5.02 -0.96 -16.51
C TYR A 522 5.64 -0.84 -15.12
N GLN A 523 6.26 -1.91 -14.67
CA GLN A 523 7.06 -1.95 -13.45
C GLN A 523 8.53 -2.13 -13.82
N ALA A 524 9.39 -1.20 -13.40
CA ALA A 524 10.82 -1.30 -13.64
C ALA A 524 11.44 -2.49 -12.89
N PRO A 525 12.41 -3.19 -13.48
CA PRO A 525 13.08 -4.29 -12.82
C PRO A 525 13.99 -3.78 -11.69
N PRO A 526 14.36 -4.63 -10.72
CA PRO A 526 15.45 -4.37 -9.79
C PRO A 526 16.75 -4.07 -10.54
N LEU A 527 17.64 -3.23 -9.96
CA LEU A 527 18.90 -2.85 -10.62
C LEU A 527 19.85 -4.03 -10.78
N ALA A 528 19.89 -4.92 -9.82
CA ALA A 528 20.77 -6.09 -9.83
C ALA A 528 19.96 -7.37 -10.02
N THR A 529 20.24 -8.10 -11.08
CA THR A 529 19.66 -9.44 -11.34
C THR A 529 20.25 -10.49 -10.41
N ALA A 530 21.54 -10.45 -10.23
CA ALA A 530 22.29 -11.29 -9.31
C ALA A 530 23.60 -10.59 -8.96
N THR A 531 24.04 -10.77 -7.74
CA THR A 531 25.35 -10.30 -7.30
C THR A 531 26.41 -11.36 -7.52
N GLY A 532 27.65 -10.95 -7.54
CA GLY A 532 28.79 -11.78 -7.90
C GLY A 532 28.80 -13.19 -7.36
N PRO A 533 28.61 -13.46 -6.06
CA PRO A 533 28.63 -14.83 -5.55
C PRO A 533 27.44 -15.68 -5.95
N LEU A 534 26.25 -15.11 -6.09
CA LEU A 534 25.15 -15.85 -6.71
C LEU A 534 25.45 -16.21 -8.15
N LEU A 535 26.11 -15.30 -8.87
CA LEU A 535 26.59 -15.56 -10.22
C LEU A 535 27.71 -16.62 -10.22
N ASP A 536 28.65 -16.56 -9.28
CA ASP A 536 29.74 -17.53 -9.15
C ASP A 536 29.21 -18.91 -8.73
N LEU A 537 28.23 -18.96 -7.81
CA LEU A 537 27.53 -20.20 -7.43
C LEU A 537 26.80 -20.79 -8.65
N ALA A 538 26.11 -19.96 -9.43
CA ALA A 538 25.43 -20.38 -10.65
C ALA A 538 26.42 -20.89 -11.70
N ASN A 539 27.54 -20.21 -11.91
CA ASN A 539 28.60 -20.64 -12.84
C ASN A 539 29.20 -21.97 -12.37
N GLY A 540 29.47 -22.14 -11.09
CA GLY A 540 29.97 -23.40 -10.52
C GLY A 540 28.98 -24.56 -10.67
N ALA A 541 27.67 -24.30 -10.60
CA ALA A 541 26.59 -25.28 -10.80
C ALA A 541 26.16 -25.39 -12.28
N SER A 542 26.82 -24.71 -13.22
CA SER A 542 26.40 -24.62 -14.63
C SER A 542 25.00 -24.00 -14.83
N LEU A 543 24.59 -23.12 -13.93
CA LEU A 543 23.36 -22.36 -14.04
C LEU A 543 23.61 -21.05 -14.79
N THR A 544 22.57 -20.46 -15.32
CA THR A 544 22.66 -19.21 -16.08
C THR A 544 21.76 -18.15 -15.47
N PHE A 545 22.28 -16.93 -15.31
CA PHE A 545 21.47 -15.75 -15.02
C PHE A 545 21.20 -14.98 -16.29
N ALA A 546 19.93 -14.62 -16.52
CA ALA A 546 19.51 -13.71 -17.57
C ALA A 546 19.20 -12.32 -16.97
N PRO A 547 19.42 -11.22 -17.71
CA PRO A 547 18.99 -9.90 -17.27
C PRO A 547 17.50 -9.89 -16.96
N LEU A 548 17.12 -9.21 -15.88
CA LEU A 548 15.72 -8.94 -15.57
C LEU A 548 15.19 -7.85 -16.50
N HIS A 549 14.02 -8.06 -17.02
CA HIS A 549 13.26 -7.08 -17.78
C HIS A 549 12.08 -6.57 -16.97
N GLY A 550 11.62 -5.37 -17.27
CA GLY A 550 10.46 -4.79 -16.61
C GLY A 550 9.19 -5.57 -16.90
N GLU A 551 8.36 -5.71 -15.90
CA GLU A 551 7.03 -6.30 -16.01
C GLU A 551 6.11 -5.36 -16.81
N ARG A 552 5.30 -5.94 -17.70
CA ARG A 552 4.35 -5.22 -18.54
C ARG A 552 2.98 -5.84 -18.43
N ASP A 553 2.04 -5.06 -17.92
CA ASP A 553 0.70 -5.54 -17.66
C ASP A 553 -0.33 -4.91 -18.58
N ILE A 554 -1.31 -5.72 -18.95
CA ILE A 554 -2.58 -5.28 -19.49
C ILE A 554 -3.63 -5.61 -18.43
N GLN A 555 -4.30 -4.58 -17.93
CA GLN A 555 -5.35 -4.73 -16.94
C GLN A 555 -6.70 -4.29 -17.49
N TRP A 556 -7.74 -5.05 -17.18
CA TRP A 556 -9.10 -4.56 -17.29
C TRP A 556 -9.90 -4.90 -16.04
N GLN A 557 -10.78 -4.00 -15.72
CA GLN A 557 -11.60 -4.10 -14.55
C GLN A 557 -12.97 -3.50 -14.83
N TYR A 558 -14.02 -4.12 -14.33
CA TYR A 558 -15.36 -3.55 -14.37
C TYR A 558 -16.08 -3.85 -13.06
N GLY A 559 -16.93 -2.92 -12.65
CA GLY A 559 -17.59 -3.07 -11.38
C GLY A 559 -18.88 -2.26 -11.26
N VAL A 560 -19.50 -2.43 -10.12
CA VAL A 560 -20.65 -1.66 -9.71
C VAL A 560 -20.56 -1.29 -8.24
N THR A 561 -20.80 -0.03 -7.93
CA THR A 561 -20.95 0.46 -6.57
C THR A 561 -22.41 0.81 -6.31
N ILE A 562 -22.99 0.19 -5.30
CA ILE A 562 -24.41 0.25 -4.92
C ILE A 562 -24.55 0.90 -3.55
N PRO A 563 -24.87 2.19 -3.46
CA PRO A 563 -25.24 2.82 -2.22
C PRO A 563 -26.70 2.49 -1.87
N TYR A 564 -26.95 2.07 -0.63
CA TYR A 564 -28.29 1.82 -0.13
C TYR A 564 -28.39 2.24 1.34
N ARG A 565 -29.17 3.28 1.66
CA ARG A 565 -29.38 3.79 3.04
C ARG A 565 -28.08 3.96 3.86
N ASN A 566 -27.05 4.53 3.28
CA ASN A 566 -25.70 4.67 3.86
C ASN A 566 -24.85 3.38 3.91
N TRP A 567 -25.37 2.23 3.47
CA TRP A 567 -24.54 1.07 3.13
C TRP A 567 -23.90 1.29 1.77
N THR A 568 -22.69 0.81 1.61
CA THR A 568 -22.01 0.81 0.31
C THR A 568 -21.56 -0.60 0.00
N LEU A 569 -22.05 -1.15 -1.10
CA LEU A 569 -21.60 -2.41 -1.67
C LEU A 569 -20.87 -2.15 -2.98
N SER A 570 -19.63 -2.60 -3.07
CA SER A 570 -18.82 -2.57 -4.30
C SER A 570 -18.53 -4.00 -4.74
N ILE A 571 -18.77 -4.29 -6.00
CA ILE A 571 -18.46 -5.57 -6.63
C ILE A 571 -17.63 -5.29 -7.88
N ASN A 572 -16.47 -5.92 -7.99
CA ASN A 572 -15.57 -5.74 -9.12
C ASN A 572 -15.12 -7.09 -9.67
N ASN A 573 -14.97 -7.16 -10.98
CA ASN A 573 -14.23 -8.21 -11.67
C ASN A 573 -12.96 -7.60 -12.26
N TYR A 574 -11.86 -8.31 -12.18
CA TYR A 574 -10.58 -7.87 -12.72
C TYR A 574 -9.84 -9.01 -13.41
N GLU A 575 -9.02 -8.63 -14.38
CA GLU A 575 -8.05 -9.50 -15.01
C GLU A 575 -6.77 -8.71 -15.32
N THR A 576 -5.62 -9.29 -14.98
CA THR A 576 -4.28 -8.79 -15.31
C THR A 576 -3.55 -9.85 -16.12
N ARG A 577 -2.99 -9.46 -17.26
CA ARG A 577 -2.06 -10.24 -18.07
C ARG A 577 -0.71 -9.59 -18.00
N ALA A 578 0.25 -10.28 -17.44
CA ALA A 578 1.61 -9.80 -17.22
C ALA A 578 2.60 -10.52 -18.13
N GLU A 579 3.47 -9.76 -18.78
CA GLU A 579 4.69 -10.25 -19.44
C GLU A 579 5.89 -9.90 -18.59
N ASN A 580 6.88 -10.77 -18.51
CA ASN A 580 8.01 -10.69 -17.57
C ASN A 580 7.52 -10.49 -16.12
N TRP A 581 6.54 -11.27 -15.72
CA TRP A 581 5.92 -11.16 -14.40
C TRP A 581 6.98 -11.35 -13.31
N LEU A 582 7.14 -10.32 -12.48
CA LEU A 582 8.18 -10.27 -11.46
C LEU A 582 7.78 -11.09 -10.24
N ASP A 583 8.66 -12.00 -9.91
CA ASP A 583 8.56 -12.89 -8.76
C ASP A 583 9.94 -12.95 -8.09
N HIS A 584 10.08 -13.68 -7.02
CA HIS A 584 11.34 -13.89 -6.34
C HIS A 584 11.42 -15.31 -5.81
N ASN A 585 12.63 -15.72 -5.50
CA ASN A 585 12.91 -16.97 -4.84
C ASN A 585 13.97 -16.73 -3.76
N ASN A 586 14.14 -17.63 -2.84
CA ASN A 586 15.12 -17.52 -1.77
C ASN A 586 16.13 -18.67 -1.77
N ILE A 587 17.20 -18.51 -1.02
CA ILE A 587 18.22 -19.53 -0.83
C ILE A 587 17.89 -20.33 0.43
N GLY A 588 17.32 -21.53 0.25
CA GLY A 588 16.96 -22.41 1.35
C GLY A 588 15.98 -21.73 2.33
N GLU A 589 16.15 -21.95 3.62
CA GLU A 589 15.40 -21.31 4.71
C GLU A 589 15.85 -19.87 5.01
N SER A 590 16.68 -19.27 4.14
CA SER A 590 17.18 -17.92 4.36
C SER A 590 16.22 -16.86 3.83
N ASN A 591 16.30 -15.63 4.35
CA ASN A 591 15.66 -14.47 3.78
C ASN A 591 16.47 -13.81 2.63
N ILE A 592 17.37 -14.56 2.02
CA ILE A 592 18.16 -14.07 0.89
C ILE A 592 17.36 -14.29 -0.38
N PHE A 593 16.67 -13.26 -0.84
CA PHE A 593 15.86 -13.30 -2.03
C PHE A 593 16.66 -12.94 -3.28
N TRP A 594 16.33 -13.57 -4.40
CA TRP A 594 16.72 -13.10 -5.73
C TRP A 594 15.51 -12.98 -6.64
N PRO A 595 15.46 -11.93 -7.46
CA PRO A 595 14.34 -11.73 -8.37
C PRO A 595 14.40 -12.70 -9.55
N ILE A 596 13.23 -13.13 -9.99
CA ILE A 596 13.01 -13.88 -11.23
C ILE A 596 11.88 -13.22 -12.02
N THR A 597 11.83 -13.47 -13.32
CA THR A 597 10.68 -13.10 -14.14
C THR A 597 10.18 -14.30 -14.93
N TRP A 598 8.86 -14.53 -14.84
CA TRP A 598 8.15 -15.51 -15.65
C TRP A 598 7.76 -14.92 -16.98
N SER A 599 7.74 -15.74 -18.04
CA SER A 599 7.40 -15.27 -19.37
C SER A 599 5.99 -14.65 -19.45
N TYR A 600 5.04 -15.20 -18.70
CA TYR A 600 3.66 -14.73 -18.66
C TYR A 600 2.97 -15.14 -17.37
N ALA A 601 2.13 -14.24 -16.85
CA ALA A 601 1.19 -14.54 -15.77
C ALA A 601 -0.23 -14.08 -16.14
N LEU A 602 -1.20 -14.80 -15.59
CA LEU A 602 -2.64 -14.47 -15.68
C LEU A 602 -3.22 -14.45 -14.27
N ILE A 603 -3.70 -13.28 -13.89
CA ILE A 603 -4.38 -13.06 -12.63
C ILE A 603 -5.79 -12.59 -12.91
N GLN A 604 -6.79 -13.24 -12.34
CA GLN A 604 -8.18 -12.87 -12.53
C GLN A 604 -9.03 -13.16 -11.30
N GLY A 605 -10.05 -12.36 -11.08
CA GLY A 605 -10.89 -12.56 -9.91
C GLY A 605 -12.12 -11.66 -9.81
N TRP A 606 -12.85 -11.92 -8.74
CA TRP A 606 -13.96 -11.10 -8.28
C TRP A 606 -13.66 -10.62 -6.87
N SER A 607 -13.96 -9.36 -6.60
CA SER A 607 -13.90 -8.79 -5.27
C SER A 607 -15.23 -8.16 -4.87
N LEU A 608 -15.53 -8.26 -3.59
CA LEU A 608 -16.72 -7.67 -2.99
C LEU A 608 -16.30 -6.96 -1.71
N ASN A 609 -16.72 -5.70 -1.57
CA ASN A 609 -16.49 -4.89 -0.39
C ASN A 609 -17.82 -4.30 0.08
N LEU A 610 -18.15 -4.51 1.37
CA LEU A 610 -19.37 -4.00 1.98
C LEU A 610 -19.01 -3.22 3.24
N HIS A 611 -19.43 -1.96 3.28
CA HIS A 611 -19.37 -1.11 4.47
C HIS A 611 -20.75 -0.73 4.92
N SER A 612 -21.01 -0.89 6.23
CA SER A 612 -22.25 -0.42 6.84
C SER A 612 -22.12 1.03 7.31
N PRO A 613 -23.23 1.76 7.46
CA PRO A 613 -23.27 2.94 8.31
C PRO A 613 -23.05 2.54 9.78
N ASP A 614 -23.03 3.52 10.67
CA ASP A 614 -23.16 3.26 12.11
C ASP A 614 -24.51 2.59 12.39
N VAL A 615 -24.49 1.30 12.70
CA VAL A 615 -25.66 0.46 12.91
C VAL A 615 -26.09 0.56 14.39
N PHE A 616 -27.36 0.93 14.63
CA PHE A 616 -27.94 1.11 15.97
C PHE A 616 -27.20 2.16 16.84
N HIS A 617 -26.43 3.07 16.25
CA HIS A 617 -25.55 4.02 16.95
C HIS A 617 -24.49 3.33 17.83
N HIS A 618 -24.08 2.11 17.44
CA HIS A 618 -23.14 1.31 18.22
C HIS A 618 -21.90 0.83 17.45
N GLY A 619 -21.92 0.87 16.13
CA GLY A 619 -20.74 0.46 15.35
C GLY A 619 -21.01 0.12 13.91
N GLN A 620 -19.96 -0.27 13.21
CA GLN A 620 -19.96 -0.53 11.78
C GLN A 620 -19.58 -1.99 11.48
N PHE A 621 -20.20 -2.56 10.46
CA PHE A 621 -19.82 -3.84 9.88
C PHE A 621 -19.04 -3.60 8.60
N HIS A 622 -18.01 -4.39 8.41
CA HIS A 622 -17.30 -4.49 7.15
C HIS A 622 -17.21 -5.93 6.67
N LEU A 623 -17.16 -6.11 5.36
CA LEU A 623 -16.95 -7.40 4.73
C LEU A 623 -16.09 -7.20 3.49
N ALA A 624 -14.97 -7.92 3.41
CA ALA A 624 -14.09 -7.99 2.27
C ALA A 624 -14.00 -9.44 1.78
N TYR A 625 -14.42 -9.70 0.54
CA TYR A 625 -14.38 -11.03 -0.07
C TYR A 625 -13.68 -10.98 -1.42
N ALA A 626 -12.87 -11.97 -1.71
CA ALA A 626 -12.32 -12.19 -3.04
C ALA A 626 -12.36 -13.67 -3.42
N ASN A 627 -12.66 -13.90 -4.70
CA ASN A 627 -12.40 -15.15 -5.39
C ASN A 627 -11.43 -14.85 -6.53
N GLN A 628 -10.24 -15.42 -6.49
CA GLN A 628 -9.18 -15.14 -7.46
C GLN A 628 -8.40 -16.37 -7.85
N ILE A 629 -7.65 -16.25 -8.93
CA ILE A 629 -6.60 -17.17 -9.32
C ILE A 629 -5.43 -16.37 -9.84
N ALA A 630 -4.21 -16.71 -9.37
CA ALA A 630 -2.95 -16.24 -9.89
C ALA A 630 -2.19 -17.42 -10.49
N GLN A 631 -1.82 -17.32 -11.76
CA GLN A 631 -1.17 -18.38 -12.52
C GLN A 631 0.00 -17.82 -13.31
N ALA A 632 1.10 -18.56 -13.37
CA ALA A 632 2.24 -18.24 -14.21
C ALA A 632 2.59 -19.39 -15.14
N THR A 633 3.40 -19.12 -16.17
CA THR A 633 3.87 -20.14 -17.13
C THR A 633 5.35 -19.94 -17.47
N SER A 634 6.01 -21.07 -17.74
CA SER A 634 7.38 -21.10 -18.24
C SER A 634 7.52 -20.48 -19.64
N PRO A 635 8.75 -20.11 -20.08
CA PRO A 635 10.00 -20.17 -19.32
C PRO A 635 10.17 -18.99 -18.34
N ILE A 636 11.19 -19.09 -17.47
CA ILE A 636 11.74 -17.94 -16.78
C ILE A 636 12.48 -17.07 -17.82
N THR A 637 12.19 -15.78 -17.84
CA THR A 637 12.76 -14.83 -18.82
C THR A 637 13.89 -13.98 -18.25
N GLY A 638 14.00 -13.90 -16.93
CA GLY A 638 15.06 -13.18 -16.23
C GLY A 638 15.34 -13.75 -14.85
N GLY A 639 16.49 -13.45 -14.29
CA GLY A 639 16.98 -14.05 -13.05
C GLY A 639 17.68 -15.39 -13.30
N LEU A 640 17.51 -16.33 -12.36
CA LEU A 640 18.10 -17.67 -12.46
C LEU A 640 17.33 -18.50 -13.49
N VAL A 641 17.99 -18.83 -14.59
CA VAL A 641 17.45 -19.70 -15.65
C VAL A 641 17.89 -21.13 -15.41
N CYS A 642 16.93 -21.99 -15.11
CA CYS A 642 17.16 -23.41 -14.86
C CYS A 642 17.23 -24.18 -16.19
N PRO A 643 18.37 -24.85 -16.53
CA PRO A 643 18.43 -25.71 -17.70
C PRO A 643 17.59 -26.98 -17.50
N ALA A 644 17.02 -27.49 -18.57
CA ALA A 644 16.40 -28.82 -18.55
C ALA A 644 17.47 -29.92 -18.81
N PRO A 645 17.46 -31.07 -18.08
CA PRO A 645 16.52 -31.42 -17.01
C PRO A 645 16.77 -30.65 -15.72
N ILE A 646 15.70 -30.34 -14.99
CA ILE A 646 15.78 -29.68 -13.69
C ILE A 646 16.64 -30.53 -12.77
N THR A 647 17.66 -29.94 -12.18
CA THR A 647 18.59 -30.60 -11.23
C THR A 647 18.26 -30.18 -9.80
N SER A 648 18.83 -30.88 -8.81
CA SER A 648 18.72 -30.47 -7.40
C SER A 648 19.29 -29.07 -7.11
N ALA A 649 20.14 -28.55 -7.99
CA ALA A 649 20.67 -27.18 -7.92
C ALA A 649 19.67 -26.14 -8.48
N CYS A 650 18.56 -26.55 -9.04
CA CYS A 650 17.53 -25.70 -9.58
C CYS A 650 16.15 -26.23 -9.14
N PRO A 651 15.69 -25.85 -7.96
CA PRO A 651 14.46 -26.41 -7.36
C PRO A 651 13.17 -25.95 -8.05
N LEU A 652 13.23 -25.01 -9.01
CA LEU A 652 12.05 -24.52 -9.70
C LEU A 652 11.41 -25.58 -10.59
N ASN A 653 10.41 -26.25 -10.08
CA ASN A 653 9.58 -27.18 -10.84
C ASN A 653 8.53 -26.36 -11.61
N ILE A 654 8.85 -26.01 -12.85
CA ILE A 654 7.98 -25.19 -13.70
C ILE A 654 7.08 -26.12 -14.53
N PRO A 655 5.79 -26.25 -14.20
CA PRO A 655 4.90 -27.04 -15.02
C PRO A 655 4.68 -26.41 -16.40
N PRO A 656 4.46 -27.21 -17.44
CA PRO A 656 4.13 -26.67 -18.74
C PRO A 656 2.71 -26.07 -18.72
N GLY A 657 2.54 -24.90 -19.32
CA GLY A 657 1.28 -24.16 -19.36
C GLY A 657 1.04 -23.31 -18.10
N LEU A 658 -0.12 -22.69 -18.03
CA LEU A 658 -0.52 -21.90 -16.85
C LEU A 658 -0.78 -22.81 -15.65
N ALA A 659 -0.05 -22.57 -14.57
CA ALA A 659 -0.21 -23.24 -13.29
C ALA A 659 -0.39 -22.21 -12.17
N PRO A 660 -1.21 -22.50 -11.14
CA PRO A 660 -1.32 -21.65 -9.98
C PRO A 660 0.06 -21.47 -9.32
N VAL A 661 0.34 -20.23 -8.92
CA VAL A 661 1.55 -19.92 -8.14
C VAL A 661 1.37 -20.33 -6.68
N ASP A 662 2.46 -20.47 -5.94
CA ASP A 662 2.48 -20.97 -4.55
C ASP A 662 1.57 -20.17 -3.60
N HIS A 663 1.52 -18.88 -3.75
CA HIS A 663 0.66 -17.99 -2.98
C HIS A 663 -0.76 -17.82 -3.57
N ASP A 664 -1.20 -18.63 -4.53
CA ASP A 664 -2.60 -18.62 -4.98
C ASP A 664 -3.52 -19.17 -3.89
N GLN A 665 -4.46 -18.36 -3.45
CA GLN A 665 -5.55 -18.73 -2.55
C GLN A 665 -6.89 -18.33 -3.18
N ARG A 666 -7.71 -19.33 -3.50
CA ARG A 666 -8.93 -19.15 -4.29
C ARG A 666 -9.97 -18.23 -3.66
N ASN A 667 -10.16 -18.33 -2.36
CA ASN A 667 -11.17 -17.55 -1.67
C ASN A 667 -10.58 -16.99 -0.39
N THR A 668 -10.77 -15.69 -0.19
CA THR A 668 -10.49 -14.96 1.05
C THR A 668 -11.75 -14.23 1.47
N LEU A 669 -12.08 -14.30 2.76
CA LEU A 669 -13.21 -13.58 3.33
C LEU A 669 -12.82 -13.02 4.69
N ASN A 670 -13.01 -11.73 4.86
CA ASN A 670 -12.96 -11.04 6.15
C ASN A 670 -14.34 -10.48 6.47
N VAL A 671 -14.80 -10.70 7.69
CA VAL A 671 -16.03 -10.12 8.23
C VAL A 671 -15.74 -9.55 9.60
N GLY A 672 -15.92 -8.25 9.75
CA GLY A 672 -15.63 -7.59 11.00
C GLY A 672 -16.75 -6.67 11.49
N PHE A 673 -16.65 -6.36 12.77
CA PHE A 673 -17.48 -5.40 13.45
C PHE A 673 -16.63 -4.55 14.37
N ASP A 674 -16.77 -3.22 14.27
CA ASP A 674 -16.10 -2.24 15.11
C ASP A 674 -17.12 -1.33 15.75
N GLY A 675 -17.14 -1.28 17.09
CA GLY A 675 -18.22 -0.56 17.74
C GLY A 675 -17.97 -0.09 19.17
N ILE A 676 -18.93 0.70 19.64
CA ILE A 676 -18.98 1.22 21.02
C ILE A 676 -20.17 0.64 21.72
N LEU A 677 -19.94 -0.27 22.64
CA LEU A 677 -20.94 -0.91 23.47
C LEU A 677 -21.41 0.01 24.62
N PRO A 678 -22.53 -0.30 25.30
CA PRO A 678 -22.98 0.43 26.49
C PRO A 678 -21.85 0.59 27.52
N GLY A 679 -21.78 1.76 28.14
CA GLY A 679 -20.70 2.10 29.07
C GLY A 679 -19.42 2.62 28.41
N LYS A 680 -19.47 2.96 27.11
CA LYS A 680 -18.35 3.46 26.32
C LYS A 680 -17.19 2.46 26.25
N VAL A 681 -17.51 1.19 26.10
CA VAL A 681 -16.56 0.11 25.84
C VAL A 681 -16.44 -0.04 24.33
N THR A 682 -15.26 0.12 23.78
CA THR A 682 -14.96 -0.24 22.39
C THR A 682 -14.85 -1.75 22.30
N ALA A 683 -15.41 -2.34 21.27
CA ALA A 683 -15.27 -3.77 20.97
C ALA A 683 -15.16 -3.95 19.46
N SER A 684 -14.19 -4.73 19.04
CA SER A 684 -13.95 -5.03 17.64
C SER A 684 -13.65 -6.50 17.47
N THR A 685 -14.10 -7.06 16.38
CA THR A 685 -13.85 -8.45 16.03
C THR A 685 -13.66 -8.59 14.53
N ASN A 686 -12.79 -9.49 14.14
CA ASN A 686 -12.65 -9.92 12.75
C ASN A 686 -12.65 -11.44 12.65
N VAL A 687 -13.25 -11.95 11.60
CA VAL A 687 -13.24 -13.37 11.22
C VAL A 687 -12.65 -13.48 9.83
N TYR A 688 -11.49 -14.08 9.73
CA TYR A 688 -10.83 -14.39 8.47
C TYR A 688 -11.10 -15.84 8.08
N TYR A 689 -11.44 -16.07 6.81
CA TYR A 689 -11.49 -17.37 6.17
C TYR A 689 -10.62 -17.38 4.92
N GLY A 690 -9.71 -18.36 4.82
CA GLY A 690 -8.91 -18.69 3.66
C GLY A 690 -9.19 -20.10 3.16
N SER A 691 -9.37 -20.28 1.85
CA SER A 691 -9.63 -21.59 1.26
C SER A 691 -8.42 -22.54 1.21
N GLY A 692 -7.26 -22.05 1.63
CA GLY A 692 -5.97 -22.71 1.55
C GLY A 692 -5.19 -22.32 0.31
N PHE A 693 -3.87 -22.23 0.47
CA PHE A 693 -2.91 -21.94 -0.60
C PHE A 693 -2.58 -23.17 -1.44
N VAL A 694 -1.87 -23.01 -2.52
CA VAL A 694 -1.39 -24.12 -3.36
C VAL A 694 -0.51 -25.06 -2.53
N ASN A 695 -0.71 -26.37 -2.72
CA ASN A 695 0.09 -27.39 -2.10
C ASN A 695 1.35 -27.65 -2.95
N GLY A 696 2.46 -27.04 -2.59
CA GLY A 696 3.74 -27.18 -3.30
C GLY A 696 4.29 -28.61 -3.36
N GLN A 697 3.81 -29.50 -2.46
CA GLN A 697 4.20 -30.90 -2.45
C GLN A 697 3.18 -31.84 -3.10
N TYR A 698 2.14 -31.28 -3.73
CA TYR A 698 1.12 -32.11 -4.38
C TYR A 698 1.71 -33.07 -5.42
N GLY A 699 1.37 -34.37 -5.28
CA GLY A 699 1.85 -35.42 -6.18
C GLY A 699 3.26 -35.95 -5.87
N THR A 700 3.93 -35.42 -4.84
CA THR A 700 5.23 -35.95 -4.37
C THR A 700 5.04 -37.02 -3.29
N PRO A 701 6.03 -37.90 -3.07
CA PRO A 701 5.99 -38.89 -1.97
C PRO A 701 5.94 -38.27 -0.57
N GLN A 702 6.38 -37.00 -0.43
CA GLN A 702 6.42 -36.22 0.80
C GLN A 702 5.11 -35.50 1.11
N ALA A 703 4.14 -35.51 0.18
CA ALA A 703 2.89 -34.77 0.31
C ALA A 703 2.12 -35.20 1.57
N GLN A 704 2.00 -34.30 2.53
CA GLN A 704 1.19 -34.49 3.74
C GLN A 704 -0.31 -34.34 3.46
N TYR A 705 -0.67 -33.62 2.41
CA TYR A 705 -2.05 -33.38 2.01
C TYR A 705 -2.32 -33.90 0.60
N PRO A 706 -3.46 -34.56 0.37
CA PRO A 706 -3.72 -35.27 -0.88
C PRO A 706 -4.22 -34.39 -2.02
N GLY A 707 -4.55 -33.13 -1.75
CA GLY A 707 -5.14 -32.19 -2.73
C GLY A 707 -4.14 -31.19 -3.30
N PRO A 708 -4.51 -30.52 -4.42
CA PRO A 708 -3.67 -29.48 -5.02
C PRO A 708 -3.64 -28.18 -4.20
N TYR A 709 -4.48 -28.05 -3.19
CA TYR A 709 -4.50 -26.97 -2.22
C TYR A 709 -4.38 -27.50 -0.80
N LEU A 710 -3.76 -26.71 0.05
CA LEU A 710 -3.70 -26.93 1.49
C LEU A 710 -5.10 -26.77 2.12
N PRO A 711 -5.33 -27.26 3.34
CA PRO A 711 -6.63 -27.17 3.99
C PRO A 711 -7.10 -25.72 4.21
N SER A 712 -8.39 -25.49 4.06
CA SER A 712 -9.00 -24.22 4.42
C SER A 712 -8.86 -23.93 5.92
N HIS A 713 -8.82 -22.66 6.28
CA HIS A 713 -8.67 -22.24 7.66
C HIS A 713 -9.53 -21.02 7.98
N THR A 714 -9.83 -20.88 9.26
CA THR A 714 -10.55 -19.73 9.81
C THR A 714 -9.83 -19.28 11.08
N THR A 715 -9.54 -18.00 11.19
CA THR A 715 -9.06 -17.34 12.40
C THR A 715 -10.08 -16.34 12.91
N PHE A 716 -9.96 -16.01 14.17
CA PHE A 716 -10.88 -15.11 14.85
C PHE A 716 -10.08 -14.19 15.76
N ASP A 717 -10.30 -12.88 15.61
CA ASP A 717 -9.61 -11.83 16.34
C ASP A 717 -10.59 -10.97 17.12
N LEU A 718 -10.15 -10.48 18.28
CA LEU A 718 -10.97 -9.71 19.21
C LEU A 718 -10.16 -8.61 19.86
N ALA A 719 -10.72 -7.40 19.93
CA ALA A 719 -10.21 -6.30 20.75
C ALA A 719 -11.32 -5.73 21.61
N VAL A 720 -11.00 -5.42 22.87
CA VAL A 720 -11.93 -4.75 23.79
C VAL A 720 -11.15 -3.66 24.51
N GLY A 721 -11.72 -2.44 24.54
CA GLY A 721 -11.06 -1.30 25.15
C GLY A 721 -12.04 -0.36 25.88
N LYS A 722 -11.49 0.50 26.74
CA LYS A 722 -12.27 1.54 27.40
C LYS A 722 -11.43 2.76 27.72
N THR A 723 -12.00 3.93 27.43
CA THR A 723 -11.38 5.21 27.78
C THR A 723 -11.97 5.77 29.08
N PHE A 724 -11.09 6.09 30.02
CA PHE A 724 -11.43 6.67 31.31
C PHE A 724 -10.96 8.13 31.39
N ALA A 725 -11.79 9.00 31.96
CA ALA A 725 -11.51 10.42 32.19
C ALA A 725 -10.96 11.16 30.94
N LYS A 726 -11.23 10.67 29.74
CA LYS A 726 -10.69 11.16 28.44
C LYS A 726 -9.16 11.16 28.35
N LYS A 727 -8.47 10.50 29.25
CA LYS A 727 -6.99 10.50 29.36
C LYS A 727 -6.37 9.12 29.31
N TYR A 728 -7.06 8.13 29.84
CA TYR A 728 -6.52 6.77 29.93
C TYR A 728 -7.39 5.84 29.08
N THR A 729 -6.79 5.19 28.12
CA THR A 729 -7.42 4.08 27.39
C THR A 729 -6.73 2.79 27.78
N VAL A 730 -7.49 1.79 28.14
CA VAL A 730 -7.00 0.44 28.41
C VAL A 730 -7.69 -0.48 27.43
N SER A 731 -6.93 -1.30 26.71
CA SER A 731 -7.45 -2.29 25.79
C SER A 731 -6.76 -3.65 25.96
N VAL A 732 -7.45 -4.68 25.53
CA VAL A 732 -6.93 -6.04 25.40
C VAL A 732 -7.22 -6.50 23.98
N ASN A 733 -6.21 -7.01 23.31
CA ASN A 733 -6.25 -7.57 21.98
C ASN A 733 -5.93 -9.06 22.05
N ALA A 734 -6.65 -9.86 21.28
CA ALA A 734 -6.41 -11.30 21.14
C ALA A 734 -6.54 -11.66 19.66
N LEU A 735 -5.42 -12.00 19.05
CA LEU A 735 -5.33 -12.46 17.67
C LEU A 735 -5.31 -13.98 17.64
N ASN A 736 -5.92 -14.58 16.62
CA ASN A 736 -6.09 -16.03 16.50
C ASN A 736 -6.55 -16.66 17.84
N VAL A 737 -7.67 -16.16 18.37
CA VAL A 737 -8.20 -16.53 19.71
C VAL A 737 -8.27 -18.06 19.89
N ALA A 738 -8.64 -18.78 18.84
CA ALA A 738 -8.73 -20.25 18.86
C ALA A 738 -7.38 -20.95 18.83
N ASN A 739 -6.26 -20.23 18.69
CA ASN A 739 -4.92 -20.77 18.48
C ASN A 739 -4.87 -21.82 17.36
N ARG A 740 -5.53 -21.49 16.24
CA ARG A 740 -5.57 -22.39 15.08
C ARG A 740 -4.25 -22.29 14.31
N ARG A 741 -3.41 -23.29 14.44
CA ARG A 741 -2.16 -23.41 13.66
C ARG A 741 -2.46 -24.15 12.36
N VAL A 742 -2.12 -23.54 11.23
CA VAL A 742 -2.39 -24.03 9.87
C VAL A 742 -1.17 -23.81 9.02
N LEU A 743 -0.84 -24.79 8.20
CA LEU A 743 0.20 -24.66 7.18
C LEU A 743 -0.33 -23.77 6.05
N LEU A 744 0.35 -22.65 5.81
CA LEU A 744 0.04 -21.69 4.75
C LEU A 744 0.80 -22.04 3.48
N ASP A 745 2.07 -22.41 3.61
CA ASP A 745 2.90 -22.81 2.48
C ASP A 745 3.78 -24.02 2.80
N ASN A 746 4.04 -24.83 1.79
CA ASN A 746 4.98 -25.94 1.81
C ASN A 746 5.68 -26.07 0.44
N SER A 747 5.76 -24.98 -0.31
CA SER A 747 6.45 -24.93 -1.60
C SER A 747 7.96 -25.00 -1.41
N LEU A 748 8.65 -25.30 -2.51
CA LEU A 748 10.11 -25.28 -2.57
C LEU A 748 10.65 -23.88 -2.89
N THR A 749 9.77 -22.93 -3.16
CA THR A 749 10.14 -21.63 -3.69
C THR A 749 10.42 -20.58 -2.62
N PHE A 750 9.85 -20.73 -1.42
CA PHE A 750 9.95 -19.72 -0.34
C PHE A 750 10.61 -20.24 0.95
N GLY A 751 11.66 -21.03 0.84
CA GLY A 751 12.40 -21.46 2.01
C GLY A 751 11.69 -22.48 2.89
N GLY A 752 10.70 -23.19 2.36
CA GLY A 752 10.13 -24.31 3.08
C GLY A 752 8.72 -24.10 3.61
N PHE A 753 8.47 -24.53 4.82
CA PHE A 753 7.14 -24.52 5.42
C PHE A 753 6.88 -23.22 6.16
N HIS A 754 5.67 -22.66 5.98
CA HIS A 754 5.23 -21.47 6.70
C HIS A 754 3.88 -21.74 7.39
N TRP A 755 3.88 -21.62 8.70
CA TRP A 755 2.67 -21.74 9.52
C TRP A 755 2.16 -20.36 9.88
N ASN A 756 0.83 -20.19 9.89
CA ASN A 756 0.21 -18.95 10.30
C ASN A 756 0.55 -18.59 11.76
N ASP A 757 0.26 -17.35 12.12
CA ASP A 757 0.50 -16.78 13.44
C ASP A 757 -0.11 -17.62 14.57
N PRO A 758 0.62 -17.84 15.67
CA PRO A 758 0.06 -18.38 16.91
C PRO A 758 -0.90 -17.36 17.55
N ARG A 759 -1.67 -17.81 18.54
CA ARG A 759 -2.48 -16.88 19.33
C ARG A 759 -1.60 -15.86 20.04
N GLN A 760 -1.88 -14.57 19.77
CA GLN A 760 -1.24 -13.47 20.44
C GLN A 760 -2.27 -12.74 21.32
N ILE A 761 -1.93 -12.52 22.58
CA ILE A 761 -2.77 -11.78 23.54
C ILE A 761 -1.89 -10.72 24.18
N TYR A 762 -2.33 -9.46 24.06
CA TYR A 762 -1.62 -8.34 24.69
C TYR A 762 -2.59 -7.28 25.21
N GLY A 763 -2.17 -6.61 26.28
CA GLY A 763 -2.83 -5.45 26.82
C GLY A 763 -2.11 -4.17 26.41
N GLU A 764 -2.86 -3.12 26.19
CA GLU A 764 -2.35 -1.77 25.91
C GLU A 764 -2.89 -0.78 26.93
N ILE A 765 -2.03 0.12 27.40
CA ILE A 765 -2.39 1.31 28.17
C ILE A 765 -1.92 2.53 27.40
N ARG A 766 -2.88 3.41 27.09
CA ARG A 766 -2.60 4.72 26.46
C ARG A 766 -2.90 5.83 27.44
N TYR A 767 -1.94 6.71 27.65
CA TYR A 767 -2.08 7.88 28.52
C TYR A 767 -1.86 9.17 27.75
N ARG A 768 -2.90 10.01 27.75
CA ARG A 768 -2.88 11.34 27.11
C ARG A 768 -2.66 12.43 28.14
N PHE A 769 -1.71 13.31 27.88
CA PHE A 769 -1.38 14.45 28.74
C PHE A 769 -1.03 15.70 27.92
N LYS A 770 -1.22 16.88 28.53
CA LYS A 770 -0.82 18.17 27.96
C LYS A 770 0.53 18.60 28.50
N TYR A 771 1.29 19.38 27.72
CA TYR A 771 2.58 19.96 28.11
C TYR A 771 2.61 21.47 27.84
#